data_51de03c00fbd78042070919606910be1
#
_entry.id   51de03c00fbd78042070919606910be1
#
_cell.length_a   1.000
_cell.length_b   1.000
_cell.length_c   1.000
_cell.angle_alpha   90.00
_cell.angle_beta   90.00
_cell.angle_gamma   90.00
#
_symmetry.space_group_name_H-M   'P 1'
#
loop_
_entity.id
_entity.type
_entity.pdbx_description
1 polymer ?
#
loop_
_entity_poly.entity_id
_entity_poly.type
_entity_poly.pdbx_seq_one_letter_code
_entity_poly.pdbx_strand_id
1 'polypeptide(L)'
;MNTGYGQTIIPTGTPFVKQYKKSQYKAGNQNWSLAIDHEGRIYSANTEGLLRFDGQYWRIYPLPNHSTVRSVAVDKAGRVYTGGRGEFGYWTSKAFGDMSYHSLSKLVKDKTYFPNEEIWKIIVEDHRVFFHTFSKAYIWENNTIRPLTAKGEPFLFPHQLNDQLFFEQLPSGLHEFKADKLVPVPGKDILKDKNVLAILPFDKNNSLIATAHHGLYLMDSSGNIRPWSIPANPILRQSQINNGIYLFGGQYAFGTIQNGVIIINKNGEVAQHINKNNGLQNNTVLSIAKDKQQNIWVGLDNGIDRIEINSSLSFYTDFVGKIGTVYTSIIYQGKIYLGTNKGLFVSEWKGLNNYNSLDFVQVPNSNGQVWTLAIFGTELICGHNEGTFKLVDGKLEKISKITGGWIFKPIFGTKNILQGNYTGLSKFILDDMQLRFAQQFSSIKEPVRFLAQKDNHSFWIGDWGQVQLIDLDPNFQQAQIQFTSKQDSLASKRRFTGIYTLENNLVFATDSGFMQFDNIVKRFSYASELNNALGSYKNSNKVIPINTNSYWFIQKTKIAKVDFDSKGKLKIDSNLLSPLQDRMMSNYENILPIENHYYLIGLDDGFAIYRNSGQDHKYVLPPPQIAQLTNLTTGETIIPNGDLKLTSSENNLRVSFSSPYYSSSPLQYQYYLEGYSDKWSDWSETAYQDFTNLPYGHFEIKIRARTNTGLTSEIQTISFTITYPWYLSWWAKICYILMVTGLIYLIYNFNLQRERKRQFQAKRKWLEEKKVALERDAEQQEKEWIKLKNQQLEAQLSLKNKELANAALNIVYKNEMLNNLHDELKQLKDAEGNKLSSDELKKINKLIEDAHNDDRDWHIFEKSFNESHENFFKKLKQEFPDLVPNDLKLCAYLRLNMSSKEIASLLNISTRGVEIRRYRLRKKLGIPTDKNLSEFLLER
;
A
#
# COMPACT_ATOMS: atom_id res chain seq x y z
N MET A 1 4.81 26.16 -32.57
CA MET A 1 4.11 26.97 -31.56
C MET A 1 3.28 26.06 -30.70
N ASN A 2 3.82 25.61 -29.58
CA ASN A 2 3.05 24.83 -28.59
C ASN A 2 2.34 25.86 -27.70
N THR A 3 1.05 26.04 -27.90
CA THR A 3 0.17 26.68 -26.92
C THR A 3 0.00 25.74 -25.75
N GLY A 4 0.97 25.78 -24.82
CA GLY A 4 0.82 25.15 -23.52
C GLY A 4 -0.30 25.91 -22.77
N TYR A 5 -1.46 25.30 -22.66
CA TYR A 5 -2.47 25.72 -21.70
C TYR A 5 -1.84 25.60 -20.32
N GLY A 6 -1.59 26.76 -19.70
CA GLY A 6 -0.97 26.83 -18.38
C GLY A 6 -1.84 26.08 -17.37
N GLN A 7 -1.25 25.10 -16.73
CA GLN A 7 -1.83 24.49 -15.53
C GLN A 7 -2.02 25.59 -14.49
N THR A 8 -3.24 25.82 -14.07
CA THR A 8 -3.54 26.70 -12.95
C THR A 8 -3.64 25.87 -11.69
N ILE A 9 -2.83 26.20 -10.68
CA ILE A 9 -3.02 25.66 -9.32
C ILE A 9 -4.42 26.08 -8.87
N ILE A 10 -5.18 25.14 -8.32
CA ILE A 10 -6.47 25.45 -7.71
C ILE A 10 -6.17 26.27 -6.47
N PRO A 11 -6.57 27.56 -6.39
CA PRO A 11 -6.24 28.40 -5.25
C PRO A 11 -7.05 28.04 -4.00
N THR A 12 -8.15 27.31 -4.16
CA THR A 12 -9.10 26.96 -3.10
C THR A 12 -8.74 25.61 -2.48
N GLY A 13 -8.55 25.56 -1.17
CA GLY A 13 -8.12 24.37 -0.43
C GLY A 13 -6.62 24.09 -0.51
N THR A 14 -6.17 23.09 0.20
CA THR A 14 -4.77 22.67 0.25
C THR A 14 -4.53 21.52 -0.72
N PRO A 15 -3.49 21.55 -1.56
CA PRO A 15 -3.09 20.40 -2.36
C PRO A 15 -2.83 19.17 -1.47
N PHE A 16 -2.86 17.98 -2.04
CA PHE A 16 -2.49 16.78 -1.30
C PHE A 16 -1.04 16.87 -0.84
N VAL A 17 -0.83 16.68 0.48
CA VAL A 17 0.49 16.68 1.09
C VAL A 17 0.80 15.27 1.60
N LYS A 18 1.81 14.63 1.02
CA LYS A 18 2.34 13.36 1.52
C LYS A 18 3.47 13.64 2.50
N GLN A 19 3.27 13.28 3.74
CA GLN A 19 4.26 13.39 4.80
C GLN A 19 5.13 12.13 4.86
N TYR A 20 6.45 12.30 4.87
CA TYR A 20 7.43 11.27 5.14
C TYR A 20 8.07 11.54 6.49
N LYS A 21 7.62 10.79 7.50
CA LYS A 21 8.10 10.93 8.87
C LYS A 21 9.47 10.29 9.05
N LYS A 22 10.27 10.76 10.03
CA LYS A 22 11.58 10.17 10.34
C LYS A 22 11.54 8.67 10.64
N SER A 23 10.44 8.17 11.18
CA SER A 23 10.23 6.73 11.41
C SER A 23 10.20 5.91 10.12
N GLN A 24 9.82 6.52 8.99
CA GLN A 24 9.77 5.89 7.68
C GLN A 24 11.13 5.89 6.99
N TYR A 25 11.85 7.02 7.02
CA TYR A 25 13.18 7.12 6.40
C TYR A 25 14.34 6.79 7.35
N LYS A 26 14.05 6.59 8.66
CA LYS A 26 14.98 6.10 9.71
C LYS A 26 16.29 6.87 9.76
N ALA A 27 16.22 8.21 9.81
CA ALA A 27 17.37 9.12 9.89
C ALA A 27 17.00 10.38 10.68
N GLY A 28 17.92 11.34 10.74
CA GLY A 28 17.79 12.57 11.50
C GLY A 28 16.61 13.44 11.04
N ASN A 29 16.21 14.38 11.89
CA ASN A 29 15.02 15.20 11.64
C ASN A 29 15.21 16.18 10.47
N GLN A 30 16.38 16.84 10.40
CA GLN A 30 16.63 17.98 9.52
C GLN A 30 17.08 17.54 8.13
N ASN A 31 16.43 18.12 7.12
CA ASN A 31 16.67 17.84 5.71
C ASN A 31 17.10 19.14 5.01
N TRP A 32 18.41 19.38 5.00
CA TRP A 32 19.04 20.66 4.71
C TRP A 32 19.01 21.06 3.23
N SER A 33 19.08 20.07 2.34
CA SER A 33 19.10 20.29 0.90
C SER A 33 18.44 19.12 0.20
N LEU A 34 17.76 19.37 -0.91
CA LEU A 34 17.12 18.38 -1.76
C LEU A 34 17.66 18.45 -3.18
N ALA A 35 17.90 17.31 -3.80
CA ALA A 35 18.20 17.19 -5.21
C ALA A 35 17.43 16.02 -5.83
N ILE A 36 17.17 16.10 -7.13
CA ILE A 36 16.43 15.08 -7.88
C ILE A 36 17.24 14.74 -9.12
N ASP A 37 17.48 13.46 -9.36
CA ASP A 37 18.23 13.03 -10.52
C ASP A 37 17.37 12.91 -11.79
N HIS A 38 18.04 12.61 -12.90
CA HIS A 38 17.39 12.45 -14.19
C HIS A 38 16.42 11.25 -14.25
N GLU A 39 16.54 10.27 -13.35
CA GLU A 39 15.61 9.15 -13.23
C GLU A 39 14.40 9.52 -12.34
N GLY A 40 14.50 10.57 -11.56
CA GLY A 40 13.46 11.05 -10.64
C GLY A 40 13.66 10.62 -9.20
N ARG A 41 14.80 10.00 -8.84
CA ARG A 41 15.11 9.65 -7.44
C ARG A 41 15.39 10.91 -6.62
N ILE A 42 14.92 10.92 -5.39
CA ILE A 42 15.06 12.05 -4.47
C ILE A 42 16.29 11.81 -3.58
N TYR A 43 17.10 12.82 -3.45
CA TYR A 43 18.23 12.86 -2.53
C TYR A 43 18.05 13.98 -1.52
N SER A 44 18.24 13.68 -0.25
CA SER A 44 18.20 14.68 0.81
C SER A 44 19.50 14.69 1.60
N ALA A 45 20.07 15.87 1.77
CA ALA A 45 21.13 16.13 2.72
C ALA A 45 20.55 16.13 4.14
N ASN A 46 20.81 15.08 4.89
CA ASN A 46 20.24 14.87 6.22
C ASN A 46 21.32 14.92 7.31
N THR A 47 20.92 15.18 8.54
CA THR A 47 21.84 15.24 9.69
C THR A 47 22.70 13.99 9.86
N GLU A 48 22.19 12.81 9.49
CA GLU A 48 22.90 11.53 9.65
C GLU A 48 23.57 11.03 8.37
N GLY A 49 23.37 11.70 7.23
CA GLY A 49 23.97 11.27 5.97
C GLY A 49 23.21 11.74 4.73
N LEU A 50 23.54 11.17 3.58
CA LEU A 50 22.78 11.31 2.36
C LEU A 50 21.60 10.34 2.39
N LEU A 51 20.37 10.84 2.41
CA LEU A 51 19.17 10.05 2.20
C LEU A 51 18.89 9.93 0.71
N ARG A 52 18.52 8.74 0.26
CA ARG A 52 18.03 8.47 -1.09
C ARG A 52 16.66 7.82 -1.04
N PHE A 53 15.73 8.30 -1.86
CA PHE A 53 14.41 7.72 -2.06
C PHE A 53 14.20 7.38 -3.53
N ASP A 54 13.83 6.15 -3.81
CA ASP A 54 13.64 5.63 -5.18
C ASP A 54 12.14 5.47 -5.58
N GLY A 55 11.26 6.06 -4.79
CA GLY A 55 9.80 5.93 -4.95
C GLY A 55 9.18 4.91 -4.00
N GLN A 56 9.96 3.96 -3.48
CA GLN A 56 9.49 2.91 -2.59
C GLN A 56 10.32 2.80 -1.31
N TYR A 57 11.66 2.85 -1.44
CA TYR A 57 12.59 2.57 -0.34
C TYR A 57 13.45 3.79 -0.01
N TRP A 58 13.59 4.07 1.28
CA TRP A 58 14.55 5.02 1.81
C TRP A 58 15.86 4.32 2.16
N ARG A 59 17.00 4.94 1.81
CA ARG A 59 18.33 4.49 2.21
C ARG A 59 19.16 5.66 2.67
N ILE A 60 20.00 5.41 3.69
CA ILE A 60 20.93 6.40 4.24
C ILE A 60 22.37 5.99 3.94
N TYR A 61 23.17 6.95 3.55
CA TYR A 61 24.60 6.82 3.25
C TYR A 61 25.37 7.87 4.05
N PRO A 62 25.99 7.49 5.19
CA PRO A 62 26.78 8.42 5.99
C PRO A 62 28.08 8.84 5.27
N LEU A 63 28.53 10.06 5.50
CA LEU A 63 29.87 10.48 5.09
C LEU A 63 30.93 9.71 5.86
N PRO A 64 32.18 9.56 5.32
CA PRO A 64 33.25 8.80 5.99
C PRO A 64 33.61 9.34 7.37
N ASN A 65 33.45 10.63 7.61
CA ASN A 65 33.70 11.28 8.90
C ASN A 65 32.42 11.42 9.77
N HIS A 66 31.30 10.82 9.35
CA HIS A 66 30.02 10.88 10.03
C HIS A 66 29.49 12.29 10.31
N SER A 67 29.98 13.31 9.59
CA SER A 67 29.45 14.67 9.71
C SER A 67 28.08 14.80 9.06
N THR A 68 27.32 15.78 9.53
CA THR A 68 26.02 16.15 8.91
C THR A 68 26.25 16.51 7.45
N VAL A 69 25.41 15.96 6.56
CA VAL A 69 25.34 16.40 5.17
C VAL A 69 24.47 17.65 5.12
N ARG A 70 25.09 18.78 4.67
CA ARG A 70 24.40 20.08 4.57
C ARG A 70 23.89 20.38 3.17
N SER A 71 24.57 19.85 2.17
CA SER A 71 24.24 20.14 0.78
C SER A 71 24.31 18.89 -0.09
N VAL A 72 23.42 18.84 -1.09
CA VAL A 72 23.37 17.80 -2.11
C VAL A 72 23.07 18.43 -3.46
N ALA A 73 23.74 17.94 -4.51
CA ALA A 73 23.45 18.27 -5.90
C ALA A 73 23.70 17.06 -6.79
N VAL A 74 23.07 17.03 -7.97
CA VAL A 74 23.21 15.91 -8.93
C VAL A 74 23.59 16.46 -10.29
N ASP A 75 24.55 15.83 -10.95
CA ASP A 75 24.91 16.19 -12.33
C ASP A 75 24.13 15.42 -13.41
N LYS A 76 24.31 15.81 -14.65
CA LYS A 76 23.66 15.17 -15.81
C LYS A 76 24.07 13.69 -15.99
N ALA A 77 25.26 13.30 -15.46
CA ALA A 77 25.77 11.92 -15.51
C ALA A 77 25.22 11.06 -14.34
N GLY A 78 24.44 11.63 -13.42
CA GLY A 78 23.87 10.94 -12.27
C GLY A 78 24.81 10.82 -11.08
N ARG A 79 25.96 11.53 -11.05
CA ARG A 79 26.79 11.63 -9.86
C ARG A 79 26.11 12.53 -8.82
N VAL A 80 26.06 12.08 -7.58
CA VAL A 80 25.44 12.80 -6.47
C VAL A 80 26.52 13.41 -5.60
N TYR A 81 26.64 14.73 -5.63
CA TYR A 81 27.60 15.47 -4.83
C TYR A 81 27.03 15.75 -3.46
N THR A 82 27.86 15.58 -2.42
CA THR A 82 27.50 15.87 -1.03
C THR A 82 28.58 16.66 -0.35
N GLY A 83 28.17 17.52 0.57
CA GLY A 83 29.04 18.32 1.38
C GLY A 83 28.57 18.40 2.83
N GLY A 84 29.54 18.24 3.74
CA GLY A 84 29.37 18.37 5.18
C GLY A 84 30.52 19.14 5.80
N ARG A 85 30.73 18.99 7.11
CA ARG A 85 31.84 19.64 7.81
C ARG A 85 33.13 18.89 7.55
N GLY A 86 34.12 19.58 6.93
CA GLY A 86 35.42 19.02 6.63
C GLY A 86 35.43 17.85 5.65
N GLU A 87 34.34 17.58 4.98
CA GLU A 87 34.26 16.51 4.00
C GLU A 87 33.26 16.87 2.88
N PHE A 88 33.70 16.64 1.65
CA PHE A 88 32.84 16.72 0.46
C PHE A 88 33.36 15.81 -0.64
N GLY A 89 32.47 15.41 -1.51
CA GLY A 89 32.78 14.50 -2.61
C GLY A 89 31.55 14.14 -3.40
N TYR A 90 31.62 13.03 -4.10
CA TYR A 90 30.49 12.53 -4.87
C TYR A 90 30.28 11.04 -4.70
N TRP A 91 29.03 10.64 -4.94
CA TRP A 91 28.57 9.26 -4.96
C TRP A 91 28.30 8.81 -6.38
N THR A 92 28.68 7.59 -6.71
CA THR A 92 28.32 6.90 -7.96
C THR A 92 27.42 5.73 -7.65
N SER A 93 26.40 5.54 -8.50
CA SER A 93 25.52 4.39 -8.37
C SER A 93 26.23 3.10 -8.71
N LYS A 94 26.07 2.09 -7.88
CA LYS A 94 26.39 0.69 -8.14
C LYS A 94 25.12 -0.05 -8.58
N ALA A 95 25.30 -1.32 -8.95
CA ALA A 95 24.17 -2.18 -9.26
C ALA A 95 23.16 -2.24 -8.09
N PHE A 96 21.88 -2.37 -8.44
CA PHE A 96 20.75 -2.47 -7.50
C PHE A 96 20.69 -1.36 -6.45
N GLY A 97 21.03 -0.16 -6.88
CA GLY A 97 20.81 1.04 -6.09
C GLY A 97 21.77 1.26 -4.91
N ASP A 98 22.82 0.49 -4.78
CA ASP A 98 23.90 0.82 -3.85
C ASP A 98 24.75 1.98 -4.38
N MET A 99 25.49 2.65 -3.52
CA MET A 99 26.29 3.82 -3.87
C MET A 99 27.72 3.73 -3.32
N SER A 100 28.67 4.25 -4.09
CA SER A 100 30.08 4.34 -3.70
C SER A 100 30.50 5.79 -3.56
N TYR A 101 31.13 6.13 -2.44
CA TYR A 101 31.60 7.47 -2.15
C TYR A 101 33.02 7.71 -2.65
N HIS A 102 33.26 8.87 -3.25
CA HIS A 102 34.58 9.36 -3.71
C HIS A 102 34.83 10.72 -3.06
N SER A 103 35.74 10.72 -2.08
CA SER A 103 36.09 11.94 -1.36
C SER A 103 36.95 12.86 -2.25
N LEU A 104 36.53 14.12 -2.37
CA LEU A 104 37.26 15.19 -3.01
C LEU A 104 37.96 16.07 -2.00
N SER A 105 37.56 16.07 -0.74
CA SER A 105 38.19 16.83 0.35
C SER A 105 39.67 16.53 0.50
N LYS A 106 40.11 15.31 0.12
CA LYS A 106 41.50 14.88 0.14
C LYS A 106 42.40 15.69 -0.82
N LEU A 107 41.83 16.30 -1.86
CA LEU A 107 42.53 17.14 -2.84
C LEU A 107 42.73 18.59 -2.37
N VAL A 108 42.10 18.99 -1.26
CA VAL A 108 42.26 20.32 -0.69
C VAL A 108 43.66 20.48 -0.10
N LYS A 109 44.42 21.47 -0.60
CA LYS A 109 45.80 21.72 -0.19
C LYS A 109 45.91 22.38 1.19
N ASP A 110 45.04 23.35 1.49
CA ASP A 110 44.97 24.03 2.79
C ASP A 110 44.20 23.19 3.80
N LYS A 111 44.91 22.44 4.62
CA LYS A 111 44.31 21.57 5.64
C LYS A 111 44.21 22.21 7.03
N THR A 112 44.61 23.42 7.18
CA THR A 112 44.64 24.11 8.48
C THR A 112 43.22 24.57 8.88
N TYR A 113 42.49 25.12 7.95
CA TYR A 113 41.12 25.66 8.19
C TYR A 113 40.01 24.76 7.68
N PHE A 114 40.27 23.98 6.63
CA PHE A 114 39.26 23.16 5.95
C PHE A 114 38.48 22.21 6.86
N PRO A 115 39.08 21.50 7.85
CA PRO A 115 38.31 20.57 8.71
C PRO A 115 37.19 21.21 9.50
N ASN A 116 37.22 22.55 9.66
CA ASN A 116 36.20 23.30 10.40
C ASN A 116 35.13 23.94 9.50
N GLU A 117 35.30 23.89 8.18
CA GLU A 117 34.36 24.48 7.22
C GLU A 117 33.23 23.53 6.91
N GLU A 118 32.01 24.08 6.84
CA GLU A 118 30.82 23.37 6.40
C GLU A 118 30.48 23.73 4.95
N ILE A 119 30.12 22.75 4.14
CA ILE A 119 29.70 22.94 2.75
C ILE A 119 28.20 23.14 2.72
N TRP A 120 27.76 24.38 2.63
CA TRP A 120 26.36 24.78 2.72
C TRP A 120 25.61 24.67 1.40
N LYS A 121 26.30 24.83 0.26
CA LYS A 121 25.66 24.73 -1.06
C LYS A 121 26.61 24.14 -2.08
N ILE A 122 26.07 23.39 -3.01
CA ILE A 122 26.82 22.81 -4.15
C ILE A 122 26.13 23.27 -5.42
N ILE A 123 26.92 23.82 -6.35
CA ILE A 123 26.48 24.17 -7.70
C ILE A 123 27.24 23.30 -8.69
N VAL A 124 26.50 22.69 -9.61
CA VAL A 124 27.05 21.80 -10.64
C VAL A 124 26.90 22.47 -12.00
N GLU A 125 28.02 22.74 -12.65
CA GLU A 125 28.07 23.11 -14.07
C GLU A 125 28.61 21.93 -14.90
N ASP A 126 28.55 22.00 -16.22
CA ASP A 126 28.95 20.88 -17.09
C ASP A 126 30.40 20.45 -16.90
N HIS A 127 31.30 21.35 -16.59
CA HIS A 127 32.74 21.08 -16.50
C HIS A 127 33.34 21.24 -15.07
N ARG A 128 32.56 21.84 -14.15
CA ARG A 128 33.06 22.16 -12.80
C ARG A 128 31.98 22.12 -11.75
N VAL A 129 32.41 21.89 -10.51
CA VAL A 129 31.51 21.86 -9.36
C VAL A 129 32.02 22.79 -8.27
N PHE A 130 31.13 23.62 -7.75
CA PHE A 130 31.40 24.57 -6.67
C PHE A 130 30.89 24.01 -5.37
N PHE A 131 31.78 23.87 -4.38
CA PHE A 131 31.47 23.50 -3.01
C PHE A 131 31.63 24.75 -2.15
N HIS A 132 30.49 25.32 -1.75
CA HIS A 132 30.42 26.63 -1.10
C HIS A 132 30.47 26.51 0.42
N THR A 133 31.35 27.30 1.05
CA THR A 133 31.35 27.63 2.49
C THR A 133 31.12 29.14 2.64
N PHE A 134 30.87 29.62 3.88
CA PHE A 134 30.75 31.06 4.11
C PHE A 134 32.06 31.84 3.96
N SER A 135 33.22 31.19 3.98
CA SER A 135 34.52 31.82 3.83
C SER A 135 35.04 31.81 2.38
N LYS A 136 34.67 30.78 1.59
CA LYS A 136 35.19 30.56 0.24
C LYS A 136 34.31 29.56 -0.52
N ALA A 137 34.56 29.38 -1.82
CA ALA A 137 34.03 28.27 -2.58
C ALA A 137 35.18 27.43 -3.14
N TYR A 138 35.12 26.11 -2.99
CA TYR A 138 36.07 25.18 -3.62
C TYR A 138 35.54 24.80 -4.98
N ILE A 139 36.33 25.05 -6.03
CA ILE A 139 35.99 24.71 -7.41
C ILE A 139 36.74 23.44 -7.77
N TRP A 140 35.98 22.37 -8.03
CA TRP A 140 36.55 21.13 -8.58
C TRP A 140 36.41 21.15 -10.10
N GLU A 141 37.52 21.06 -10.77
CA GLU A 141 37.65 21.10 -12.21
C GLU A 141 38.91 20.31 -12.64
N ASN A 142 38.84 19.50 -13.70
CA ASN A 142 39.96 18.70 -14.20
C ASN A 142 40.71 17.90 -13.10
N ASN A 143 39.93 17.28 -12.19
CA ASN A 143 40.42 16.50 -11.05
C ASN A 143 41.33 17.29 -10.06
N THR A 144 41.23 18.61 -10.07
CA THR A 144 41.91 19.50 -9.15
C THR A 144 40.94 20.38 -8.38
N ILE A 145 41.36 20.87 -7.20
CA ILE A 145 40.54 21.80 -6.40
C ILE A 145 41.33 23.10 -6.25
N ARG A 146 40.62 24.20 -6.58
CA ARG A 146 41.09 25.54 -6.31
C ARG A 146 40.09 26.34 -5.48
N PRO A 147 40.53 27.18 -4.53
CA PRO A 147 39.62 28.04 -3.79
C PRO A 147 39.28 29.31 -4.60
N LEU A 148 37.99 29.72 -4.51
CA LEU A 148 37.54 31.06 -4.86
C LEU A 148 37.31 31.84 -3.57
N THR A 149 38.03 32.94 -3.38
CA THR A 149 37.94 33.78 -2.19
C THR A 149 37.50 35.20 -2.54
N ALA A 150 36.81 35.86 -1.66
CA ALA A 150 36.29 37.19 -1.80
C ALA A 150 37.11 38.22 -1.00
N LYS A 151 38.42 38.25 -1.16
CA LYS A 151 39.33 39.28 -0.56
C LYS A 151 39.01 39.65 0.92
N GLY A 152 38.64 38.66 1.73
CA GLY A 152 38.31 38.82 3.16
C GLY A 152 36.80 39.06 3.46
N GLU A 153 35.97 39.18 2.47
CA GLU A 153 34.49 39.26 2.65
C GLU A 153 33.89 37.83 2.70
N PRO A 154 32.95 37.55 3.61
CA PRO A 154 32.20 36.27 3.60
C PRO A 154 31.23 36.20 2.44
N PHE A 155 31.08 34.98 1.90
CA PHE A 155 30.04 34.67 0.96
C PHE A 155 28.74 34.36 1.69
N LEU A 156 27.60 34.78 1.16
CA LEU A 156 26.31 34.19 1.46
C LEU A 156 26.07 33.03 0.47
N PHE A 157 24.88 32.74 0.08
CA PHE A 157 24.62 31.60 -0.80
C PHE A 157 24.88 31.92 -2.29
N PRO A 158 25.52 31.02 -3.06
CA PRO A 158 25.57 31.11 -4.50
C PRO A 158 24.20 30.77 -5.13
N HIS A 159 23.92 31.37 -6.28
CA HIS A 159 22.71 31.17 -7.04
C HIS A 159 23.03 30.97 -8.51
N GLN A 160 22.46 29.92 -9.10
CA GLN A 160 22.57 29.64 -10.52
C GLN A 160 21.26 29.99 -11.23
N LEU A 161 21.36 30.76 -12.29
CA LEU A 161 20.24 31.08 -13.19
C LEU A 161 20.70 30.84 -14.62
N ASN A 162 20.15 29.82 -15.29
CA ASN A 162 20.66 29.35 -16.58
C ASN A 162 22.20 29.13 -16.51
N ASP A 163 22.97 29.77 -17.39
CA ASP A 163 24.42 29.66 -17.43
C ASP A 163 25.13 30.72 -16.57
N GLN A 164 24.41 31.54 -15.82
CA GLN A 164 24.94 32.56 -14.94
C GLN A 164 25.02 32.08 -13.51
N LEU A 165 26.14 32.35 -12.84
CA LEU A 165 26.39 32.02 -11.46
C LEU A 165 26.62 33.32 -10.65
N PHE A 166 25.86 33.51 -9.61
CA PHE A 166 25.91 34.68 -8.75
C PHE A 166 26.38 34.29 -7.34
N PHE A 167 27.18 35.14 -6.73
CA PHE A 167 27.60 35.08 -5.33
C PHE A 167 27.22 36.36 -4.62
N GLU A 168 26.63 36.26 -3.48
CA GLU A 168 26.44 37.41 -2.59
C GLU A 168 27.63 37.51 -1.65
N GLN A 169 28.30 38.64 -1.64
CA GLN A 169 29.42 38.98 -0.73
C GLN A 169 28.91 39.99 0.30
N LEU A 170 29.28 39.79 1.58
CA LEU A 170 28.85 40.70 2.64
C LEU A 170 30.01 41.55 3.09
N PRO A 171 29.92 42.92 3.05
CA PRO A 171 28.71 43.70 2.72
C PRO A 171 28.64 44.17 1.25
N SER A 172 29.51 43.69 0.36
CA SER A 172 29.60 44.20 -1.02
C SER A 172 28.43 43.92 -1.93
N GLY A 173 27.55 42.99 -1.55
CA GLY A 173 26.31 42.64 -2.29
C GLY A 173 26.56 41.61 -3.41
N LEU A 174 25.68 41.59 -4.42
CA LEU A 174 25.62 40.58 -5.45
C LEU A 174 26.72 40.71 -6.52
N HIS A 175 27.40 39.61 -6.84
CA HIS A 175 28.41 39.52 -7.87
C HIS A 175 28.11 38.37 -8.82
N GLU A 176 28.35 38.56 -10.12
CA GLU A 176 28.32 37.50 -11.13
C GLU A 176 29.72 36.84 -11.23
N PHE A 177 29.78 35.53 -11.24
CA PHE A 177 31.01 34.81 -11.52
C PHE A 177 31.19 34.66 -13.03
N LYS A 178 32.14 35.39 -13.60
CA LYS A 178 32.37 35.46 -15.04
C LYS A 178 33.88 35.47 -15.33
N ALA A 179 34.33 34.66 -16.30
CA ALA A 179 35.74 34.55 -16.66
C ALA A 179 36.67 34.37 -15.44
N ASP A 180 36.26 33.44 -14.55
CA ASP A 180 36.97 33.10 -13.30
C ASP A 180 37.15 34.25 -12.27
N LYS A 181 36.33 35.30 -12.40
CA LYS A 181 36.36 36.47 -11.51
C LYS A 181 34.92 36.81 -11.03
N LEU A 182 34.88 37.43 -9.86
CA LEU A 182 33.66 37.97 -9.32
C LEU A 182 33.50 39.42 -9.83
N VAL A 183 32.46 39.66 -10.62
CA VAL A 183 32.15 40.94 -11.22
C VAL A 183 30.93 41.52 -10.52
N PRO A 184 30.97 42.74 -9.97
CA PRO A 184 29.82 43.35 -9.29
C PRO A 184 28.64 43.48 -10.23
N VAL A 185 27.43 43.07 -9.78
CA VAL A 185 26.18 43.38 -10.50
C VAL A 185 25.86 44.85 -10.38
N PRO A 186 25.56 45.60 -11.48
CA PRO A 186 25.35 47.04 -11.45
C PRO A 186 24.38 47.54 -10.38
N GLY A 187 23.25 46.88 -10.19
CA GLY A 187 22.22 47.26 -9.20
C GLY A 187 22.43 46.67 -7.78
N LYS A 188 23.59 46.08 -7.46
CA LYS A 188 23.83 45.35 -6.21
C LYS A 188 23.57 46.13 -4.92
N ASP A 189 23.75 47.46 -4.94
CA ASP A 189 23.62 48.32 -3.73
C ASP A 189 22.20 48.31 -3.17
N ILE A 190 21.20 48.05 -4.01
CA ILE A 190 19.82 47.96 -3.54
C ILE A 190 19.55 46.71 -2.72
N LEU A 191 20.41 45.65 -2.89
CA LEU A 191 20.31 44.39 -2.17
C LEU A 191 21.23 44.37 -0.93
N LYS A 192 22.01 45.37 -0.68
CA LYS A 192 22.91 45.46 0.45
C LYS A 192 22.16 45.15 1.74
N ASP A 193 22.70 44.25 2.56
CA ASP A 193 22.13 43.78 3.83
C ASP A 193 20.73 43.11 3.72
N LYS A 194 20.34 42.61 2.53
CA LYS A 194 19.01 42.01 2.34
C LYS A 194 18.99 40.48 2.24
N ASN A 195 20.14 39.84 2.21
CA ASN A 195 20.32 38.40 2.14
C ASN A 195 19.50 37.75 1.00
N VAL A 196 20.15 37.59 -0.15
CA VAL A 196 19.53 36.94 -1.32
C VAL A 196 19.43 35.44 -1.10
N LEU A 197 18.23 34.89 -1.17
CA LEU A 197 17.95 33.47 -0.89
C LEU A 197 17.52 32.69 -2.14
N ALA A 198 17.09 33.38 -3.21
CA ALA A 198 16.83 32.76 -4.50
C ALA A 198 16.95 33.80 -5.65
N ILE A 199 17.47 33.34 -6.81
CA ILE A 199 17.43 34.05 -8.09
C ILE A 199 16.73 33.11 -9.08
N LEU A 200 15.59 33.56 -9.65
CA LEU A 200 14.69 32.69 -10.42
C LEU A 200 14.37 33.35 -11.78
N PRO A 201 14.04 32.57 -12.82
CA PRO A 201 13.59 33.14 -14.10
C PRO A 201 12.26 33.86 -13.90
N PHE A 202 12.09 35.02 -14.52
CA PHE A 202 10.84 35.82 -14.47
C PHE A 202 10.22 35.93 -15.84
N ASP A 203 10.88 36.63 -16.75
CA ASP A 203 10.48 36.77 -18.15
C ASP A 203 11.74 36.78 -19.05
N LYS A 204 11.60 37.13 -20.31
CA LYS A 204 12.73 37.13 -21.26
C LYS A 204 13.82 38.15 -20.89
N ASN A 205 13.48 39.22 -20.16
CA ASN A 205 14.37 40.34 -19.88
C ASN A 205 14.70 40.50 -18.40
N ASN A 206 13.93 39.85 -17.52
CA ASN A 206 14.06 40.05 -16.08
C ASN A 206 14.23 38.71 -15.35
N SER A 207 14.93 38.77 -14.23
CA SER A 207 15.08 37.69 -13.23
C SER A 207 14.42 38.14 -11.93
N LEU A 208 13.86 37.19 -11.18
CA LEU A 208 13.25 37.42 -9.89
C LEU A 208 14.25 37.13 -8.78
N ILE A 209 14.50 38.10 -7.91
CA ILE A 209 15.35 37.97 -6.74
C ILE A 209 14.45 37.94 -5.50
N ALA A 210 14.64 36.92 -4.65
CA ALA A 210 13.97 36.79 -3.37
C ALA A 210 14.94 37.00 -2.22
N THR A 211 14.54 37.85 -1.28
CA THR A 211 15.35 38.22 -0.12
C THR A 211 14.70 37.70 1.17
N ALA A 212 15.51 37.46 2.20
CA ALA A 212 15.03 36.89 3.46
C ALA A 212 13.84 37.65 4.08
N HIS A 213 13.96 38.99 4.25
CA HIS A 213 12.99 39.83 4.97
C HIS A 213 12.48 41.01 4.21
N HIS A 214 13.01 41.28 2.99
CA HIS A 214 12.72 42.55 2.28
C HIS A 214 11.80 42.34 1.07
N GLY A 215 11.28 41.12 0.86
CA GLY A 215 10.38 40.82 -0.26
C GLY A 215 11.13 40.51 -1.55
N LEU A 216 10.51 40.78 -2.67
CA LEU A 216 10.96 40.40 -3.99
C LEU A 216 11.43 41.58 -4.81
N TYR A 217 12.41 41.32 -5.69
CA TYR A 217 13.02 42.31 -6.58
C TYR A 217 13.11 41.75 -7.99
N LEU A 218 13.12 42.63 -9.00
CA LEU A 218 13.39 42.24 -10.39
C LEU A 218 14.77 42.80 -10.80
N MET A 219 15.56 41.96 -11.45
CA MET A 219 16.84 42.31 -12.05
C MET A 219 16.71 42.18 -13.56
N ASP A 220 17.00 43.24 -14.29
CA ASP A 220 16.99 43.23 -15.76
C ASP A 220 18.28 42.57 -16.31
N SER A 221 18.33 42.40 -17.66
CA SER A 221 19.50 41.82 -18.34
C SER A 221 20.78 42.68 -18.24
N SER A 222 20.64 43.97 -17.87
CA SER A 222 21.80 44.84 -17.63
C SER A 222 22.27 44.82 -16.17
N GLY A 223 21.58 44.08 -15.30
CA GLY A 223 21.91 43.98 -13.89
C GLY A 223 21.31 45.07 -13.02
N ASN A 224 20.42 45.94 -13.54
CA ASN A 224 19.71 46.91 -12.71
C ASN A 224 18.63 46.22 -11.89
N ILE A 225 18.55 46.56 -10.62
CA ILE A 225 17.65 45.90 -9.67
C ILE A 225 16.62 46.88 -9.18
N ARG A 226 15.35 46.49 -9.10
CA ARG A 226 14.25 47.26 -8.58
C ARG A 226 13.30 46.43 -7.72
N PRO A 227 12.65 47.01 -6.70
CA PRO A 227 11.63 46.31 -5.94
C PRO A 227 10.45 45.86 -6.82
N TRP A 228 9.94 44.68 -6.59
CA TRP A 228 8.69 44.20 -7.17
C TRP A 228 7.57 44.35 -6.13
N SER A 229 6.75 45.39 -6.30
CA SER A 229 5.64 45.68 -5.39
C SER A 229 4.45 44.78 -5.72
N ILE A 230 4.15 43.82 -4.84
CA ILE A 230 3.12 42.81 -5.03
C ILE A 230 2.30 42.59 -3.76
N PRO A 231 1.05 42.09 -3.89
CA PRO A 231 0.20 41.78 -2.75
C PRO A 231 0.82 40.77 -1.75
N ALA A 232 1.65 39.82 -2.19
CA ALA A 232 2.27 38.82 -1.33
C ALA A 232 3.46 39.35 -0.48
N ASN A 233 4.02 40.54 -0.76
CA ASN A 233 5.20 41.04 -0.05
C ASN A 233 5.05 41.07 1.48
N PRO A 234 3.91 41.50 2.05
CA PRO A 234 3.77 41.52 3.51
C PRO A 234 3.94 40.14 4.15
N ILE A 235 3.27 39.13 3.66
CA ILE A 235 3.38 37.77 4.19
C ILE A 235 4.77 37.17 3.94
N LEU A 236 5.38 37.43 2.77
CA LEU A 236 6.72 36.91 2.46
C LEU A 236 7.78 37.52 3.40
N ARG A 237 7.72 38.83 3.68
CA ARG A 237 8.63 39.50 4.62
C ARG A 237 8.49 38.97 6.04
N GLN A 238 7.25 38.80 6.50
CA GLN A 238 6.97 38.29 7.84
C GLN A 238 7.42 36.82 7.99
N SER A 239 7.33 36.03 6.92
CA SER A 239 7.57 34.59 6.97
C SER A 239 9.03 34.20 6.90
N GLN A 240 9.93 35.11 6.55
CA GLN A 240 11.37 34.90 6.34
C GLN A 240 11.64 33.87 5.25
N ILE A 241 11.78 34.33 4.01
CA ILE A 241 12.11 33.45 2.88
C ILE A 241 13.47 32.81 3.14
N ASN A 242 13.57 31.51 2.90
CA ASN A 242 14.80 30.72 3.02
C ASN A 242 15.26 30.15 1.67
N ASN A 243 14.33 29.88 0.76
CA ASN A 243 14.61 29.33 -0.56
C ASN A 243 13.42 29.57 -1.50
N GLY A 244 13.61 29.31 -2.80
CA GLY A 244 12.56 29.48 -3.77
C GLY A 244 12.83 28.71 -5.05
N ILE A 245 11.75 28.33 -5.75
CA ILE A 245 11.79 27.69 -7.07
C ILE A 245 10.76 28.28 -8.01
N TYR A 246 11.07 28.27 -9.30
CA TYR A 246 10.11 28.52 -10.36
C TYR A 246 9.31 27.24 -10.64
N LEU A 247 7.99 27.35 -10.70
CA LEU A 247 7.08 26.25 -11.04
C LEU A 247 6.77 26.28 -12.54
N PHE A 248 5.53 26.51 -12.89
CA PHE A 248 5.06 26.62 -14.27
C PHE A 248 4.10 27.81 -14.40
N GLY A 249 3.88 28.31 -15.61
CA GLY A 249 2.90 29.36 -15.85
C GLY A 249 3.18 30.67 -15.12
N GLY A 250 4.43 30.96 -14.80
CA GLY A 250 4.80 32.19 -14.06
C GLY A 250 4.51 32.11 -12.56
N GLN A 251 4.42 30.91 -12.00
CA GLN A 251 4.23 30.70 -10.56
C GLN A 251 5.57 30.42 -9.86
N TYR A 252 5.65 30.79 -8.59
CA TYR A 252 6.83 30.64 -7.74
C TYR A 252 6.45 30.09 -6.40
N ALA A 253 7.23 29.11 -5.90
CA ALA A 253 7.09 28.60 -4.55
C ALA A 253 8.28 29.04 -3.70
N PHE A 254 7.99 29.62 -2.54
CA PHE A 254 8.97 30.04 -1.56
C PHE A 254 8.81 29.21 -0.30
N GLY A 255 9.92 28.53 0.09
CA GLY A 255 10.03 27.92 1.40
C GLY A 255 10.48 28.95 2.43
N THR A 256 9.78 28.98 3.56
CA THR A 256 10.02 29.98 4.62
C THR A 256 10.48 29.31 5.91
N ILE A 257 11.08 30.08 6.80
CA ILE A 257 11.48 29.62 8.13
C ILE A 257 10.29 29.50 9.09
N GLN A 258 9.34 30.42 9.00
CA GLN A 258 8.30 30.55 10.03
C GLN A 258 6.91 30.03 9.59
N ASN A 259 6.68 29.95 8.27
CA ASN A 259 5.29 29.85 7.79
C ASN A 259 5.07 28.87 6.64
N GLY A 260 5.95 27.88 6.49
CA GLY A 260 5.80 26.81 5.49
C GLY A 260 6.12 27.27 4.08
N VAL A 261 5.32 26.86 3.11
CA VAL A 261 5.46 27.13 1.68
C VAL A 261 4.42 28.13 1.23
N ILE A 262 4.86 29.21 0.60
CA ILE A 262 4.00 30.25 -0.01
C ILE A 262 4.19 30.19 -1.52
N ILE A 263 3.10 29.95 -2.26
CA ILE A 263 3.09 29.93 -3.72
C ILE A 263 2.41 31.21 -4.20
N ILE A 264 3.07 31.92 -5.09
CA ILE A 264 2.51 33.11 -5.73
C ILE A 264 2.33 32.88 -7.23
N ASN A 265 1.35 33.57 -7.80
CA ASN A 265 1.13 33.58 -9.24
C ASN A 265 1.98 34.67 -9.92
N LYS A 266 1.87 34.78 -11.26
CA LYS A 266 2.60 35.77 -12.08
C LYS A 266 2.29 37.22 -11.73
N ASN A 267 1.15 37.51 -11.09
CA ASN A 267 0.75 38.82 -10.65
C ASN A 267 1.26 39.16 -9.23
N GLY A 268 1.93 38.21 -8.58
CA GLY A 268 2.40 38.33 -7.21
C GLY A 268 1.33 38.17 -6.15
N GLU A 269 0.18 37.60 -6.50
CA GLU A 269 -0.86 37.23 -5.55
C GLU A 269 -0.58 35.84 -4.95
N VAL A 270 -0.94 35.63 -3.69
CA VAL A 270 -0.82 34.35 -3.05
C VAL A 270 -1.81 33.37 -3.70
N ALA A 271 -1.29 32.33 -4.35
CA ALA A 271 -2.10 31.26 -4.93
C ALA A 271 -2.33 30.13 -3.92
N GLN A 272 -1.30 29.81 -3.09
CA GLN A 272 -1.38 28.78 -2.05
C GLN A 272 -0.48 29.16 -0.87
N HIS A 273 -0.93 28.83 0.33
CA HIS A 273 -0.14 28.93 1.55
C HIS A 273 -0.27 27.63 2.35
N ILE A 274 0.79 26.85 2.38
CA ILE A 274 0.80 25.49 2.92
C ILE A 274 1.74 25.47 4.11
N ASN A 275 1.20 25.20 5.29
CA ASN A 275 1.92 25.21 6.55
C ASN A 275 1.47 24.07 7.47
N LYS A 276 1.91 24.06 8.71
CA LYS A 276 1.55 23.03 9.69
C LYS A 276 0.04 22.94 9.95
N ASN A 277 -0.69 24.02 9.81
CA ASN A 277 -2.13 24.05 10.08
C ASN A 277 -2.96 23.42 8.96
N ASN A 278 -2.37 23.23 7.78
CA ASN A 278 -3.06 22.68 6.62
C ASN A 278 -2.28 21.61 5.84
N GLY A 279 -1.34 20.90 6.49
CA GLY A 279 -0.80 19.68 5.94
C GLY A 279 0.69 19.46 6.07
N LEU A 280 1.54 20.47 6.27
CA LEU A 280 2.97 20.24 6.50
C LEU A 280 3.25 19.68 7.90
N GLN A 281 4.33 18.91 8.01
CA GLN A 281 4.82 18.43 9.32
C GLN A 281 5.45 19.55 10.14
N ASN A 282 6.07 20.55 9.48
CA ASN A 282 6.79 21.64 10.13
C ASN A 282 6.68 22.93 9.27
N ASN A 283 6.72 24.10 9.91
CA ASN A 283 6.72 25.37 9.20
C ASN A 283 8.10 25.79 8.66
N THR A 284 9.18 25.25 9.22
CA THR A 284 10.54 25.59 8.82
C THR A 284 10.94 24.75 7.61
N VAL A 285 10.96 25.40 6.44
CA VAL A 285 11.38 24.80 5.17
C VAL A 285 12.85 25.07 4.95
N LEU A 286 13.69 24.05 5.11
CA LEU A 286 15.14 24.14 4.92
C LEU A 286 15.53 24.05 3.44
N SER A 287 14.78 23.28 2.66
CA SER A 287 15.03 23.10 1.23
C SER A 287 13.75 22.83 0.44
N ILE A 288 13.80 23.12 -0.86
CA ILE A 288 12.69 22.93 -1.79
C ILE A 288 13.21 22.43 -3.14
N ALA A 289 12.53 21.45 -3.72
CA ALA A 289 12.85 20.93 -5.05
C ALA A 289 11.57 20.55 -5.80
N LYS A 290 11.67 20.37 -7.12
CA LYS A 290 10.52 20.03 -7.98
C LYS A 290 10.82 18.77 -8.75
N ASP A 291 9.92 17.78 -8.69
CA ASP A 291 10.05 16.54 -9.46
C ASP A 291 9.49 16.65 -10.89
N LYS A 292 9.62 15.58 -11.65
CA LYS A 292 9.14 15.51 -13.04
C LYS A 292 7.62 15.63 -13.16
N GLN A 293 6.87 15.20 -12.15
CA GLN A 293 5.42 15.34 -12.05
C GLN A 293 5.00 16.73 -11.60
N GLN A 294 5.97 17.67 -11.44
CA GLN A 294 5.78 19.02 -10.92
C GLN A 294 5.31 19.05 -9.45
N ASN A 295 5.47 17.97 -8.68
CA ASN A 295 5.27 18.03 -7.24
C ASN A 295 6.40 18.82 -6.59
N ILE A 296 6.08 19.51 -5.52
CA ILE A 296 7.06 20.21 -4.70
C ILE A 296 7.49 19.28 -3.56
N TRP A 297 8.78 19.03 -3.48
CA TRP A 297 9.40 18.36 -2.34
C TRP A 297 10.00 19.40 -1.41
N VAL A 298 9.71 19.29 -0.13
CA VAL A 298 10.24 20.17 0.92
C VAL A 298 10.99 19.36 1.98
N GLY A 299 12.25 19.73 2.17
CA GLY A 299 13.04 19.28 3.30
C GLY A 299 12.79 20.22 4.48
N LEU A 300 12.27 19.66 5.56
CA LEU A 300 11.87 20.42 6.73
C LEU A 300 12.89 20.28 7.86
N ASP A 301 12.79 21.14 8.85
CA ASP A 301 13.50 20.98 10.13
C ASP A 301 13.08 19.69 10.84
N ASN A 302 11.90 19.19 10.54
CA ASN A 302 11.44 17.88 11.00
C ASN A 302 10.60 17.19 9.90
N GLY A 303 11.23 16.26 9.16
CA GLY A 303 10.56 15.48 8.13
C GLY A 303 10.84 15.94 6.70
N ILE A 304 10.25 15.22 5.76
CA ILE A 304 10.22 15.55 4.33
C ILE A 304 8.76 15.48 3.90
N ASP A 305 8.28 16.49 3.17
CA ASP A 305 6.93 16.48 2.62
C ASP A 305 6.97 16.63 1.10
N ARG A 306 5.99 16.01 0.45
CA ARG A 306 5.71 16.18 -0.98
C ARG A 306 4.34 16.81 -1.16
N ILE A 307 4.27 17.91 -1.89
CA ILE A 307 3.06 18.68 -2.17
C ILE A 307 2.68 18.46 -3.63
N GLU A 308 1.50 17.92 -3.90
CA GLU A 308 1.00 17.64 -5.25
C GLU A 308 0.20 18.84 -5.79
N ILE A 309 0.88 19.88 -6.23
CA ILE A 309 0.24 21.11 -6.71
C ILE A 309 -0.62 20.94 -7.97
N ASN A 310 -0.38 19.87 -8.75
CA ASN A 310 -1.14 19.53 -9.95
C ASN A 310 -2.27 18.53 -9.68
N SER A 311 -2.50 18.17 -8.43
CA SER A 311 -3.58 17.25 -8.06
C SER A 311 -4.93 17.79 -8.53
N SER A 312 -5.79 16.91 -9.02
CA SER A 312 -7.20 17.20 -9.25
C SER A 312 -8.00 17.36 -7.96
N LEU A 313 -7.37 17.08 -6.80
CA LEU A 313 -7.96 17.17 -5.48
C LEU A 313 -7.30 18.28 -4.68
N SER A 314 -8.13 19.08 -4.00
CA SER A 314 -7.73 20.01 -2.95
C SER A 314 -8.53 19.72 -1.69
N PHE A 315 -7.91 19.91 -0.52
CA PHE A 315 -8.44 19.45 0.77
C PHE A 315 -8.67 20.64 1.71
N TYR A 316 -9.73 20.54 2.47
CA TYR A 316 -10.02 21.34 3.66
C TYR A 316 -10.07 20.42 4.86
N THR A 317 -8.90 20.16 5.45
CA THR A 317 -8.81 19.24 6.59
C THR A 317 -9.01 19.98 7.89
N ASP A 318 -9.91 19.50 8.73
CA ASP A 318 -10.22 20.05 10.06
C ASP A 318 -9.26 19.52 11.12
N PHE A 319 -8.01 19.95 11.09
CA PHE A 319 -6.97 19.51 12.03
C PHE A 319 -7.28 19.79 13.50
N VAL A 320 -8.14 20.78 13.76
CA VAL A 320 -8.51 21.17 15.13
C VAL A 320 -9.75 20.41 15.61
N GLY A 321 -10.45 19.76 14.70
CA GLY A 321 -11.70 19.08 14.99
C GLY A 321 -12.88 20.02 15.27
N LYS A 322 -12.86 21.25 14.73
CA LYS A 322 -13.92 22.25 14.90
C LYS A 322 -15.21 21.80 14.21
N ILE A 323 -15.10 21.38 12.95
CA ILE A 323 -16.21 21.02 12.07
C ILE A 323 -16.65 19.57 12.31
N GLY A 324 -15.69 18.66 12.39
CA GLY A 324 -15.91 17.21 12.50
C GLY A 324 -16.26 16.56 11.16
N THR A 325 -16.89 15.38 11.21
CA THR A 325 -17.24 14.58 10.05
C THR A 325 -18.36 15.20 9.24
N VAL A 326 -18.13 15.39 7.92
CA VAL A 326 -19.10 15.99 7.01
C VAL A 326 -20.00 14.91 6.39
N TYR A 327 -21.29 14.95 6.70
CA TYR A 327 -22.31 14.03 6.18
C TYR A 327 -23.01 14.56 4.92
N THR A 328 -23.16 15.86 4.85
CA THR A 328 -23.86 16.53 3.74
C THR A 328 -23.32 17.94 3.55
N SER A 329 -23.46 18.45 2.35
CA SER A 329 -23.01 19.80 2.01
C SER A 329 -23.94 20.43 0.97
N ILE A 330 -24.06 21.74 0.98
CA ILE A 330 -24.84 22.47 0.00
C ILE A 330 -24.31 23.90 -0.13
N ILE A 331 -24.45 24.50 -1.32
CA ILE A 331 -24.24 25.92 -1.52
C ILE A 331 -25.63 26.61 -1.61
N TYR A 332 -25.82 27.60 -0.78
CA TYR A 332 -27.07 28.33 -0.69
C TYR A 332 -26.80 29.82 -0.43
N GLN A 333 -27.37 30.69 -1.25
CA GLN A 333 -27.23 32.18 -1.15
C GLN A 333 -25.79 32.67 -1.00
N GLY A 334 -24.88 32.16 -1.83
CA GLY A 334 -23.46 32.53 -1.79
C GLY A 334 -22.66 32.04 -0.59
N LYS A 335 -23.23 31.10 0.18
CA LYS A 335 -22.59 30.48 1.34
C LYS A 335 -22.52 28.97 1.17
N ILE A 336 -21.44 28.38 1.67
CA ILE A 336 -21.30 26.93 1.78
C ILE A 336 -21.73 26.47 3.17
N TYR A 337 -22.60 25.49 3.21
CA TYR A 337 -23.09 24.85 4.43
C TYR A 337 -22.59 23.41 4.50
N LEU A 338 -22.08 23.03 5.65
CA LEU A 338 -21.64 21.66 5.96
C LEU A 338 -22.48 21.10 7.09
N GLY A 339 -23.22 20.04 6.82
CA GLY A 339 -23.92 19.27 7.86
C GLY A 339 -23.01 18.20 8.42
N THR A 340 -22.75 18.23 9.71
CA THR A 340 -21.76 17.41 10.37
C THR A 340 -22.31 16.65 11.56
N ASN A 341 -21.46 15.85 12.22
CA ASN A 341 -21.78 15.19 13.47
C ASN A 341 -21.88 16.15 14.65
N LYS A 342 -21.44 17.42 14.51
CA LYS A 342 -21.45 18.44 15.57
C LYS A 342 -22.51 19.53 15.36
N GLY A 343 -23.02 19.67 14.15
CA GLY A 343 -23.99 20.69 13.78
C GLY A 343 -23.92 21.12 12.32
N LEU A 344 -24.58 22.20 12.02
CA LEU A 344 -24.50 22.89 10.74
C LEU A 344 -23.45 23.98 10.81
N PHE A 345 -22.49 23.96 9.91
CA PHE A 345 -21.46 24.97 9.78
C PHE A 345 -21.60 25.75 8.49
N VAL A 346 -21.27 27.03 8.51
CA VAL A 346 -21.39 27.95 7.37
C VAL A 346 -20.12 28.76 7.18
N SER A 347 -19.76 29.00 5.94
CA SER A 347 -18.73 29.95 5.50
C SER A 347 -19.15 30.67 4.24
N GLU A 348 -18.59 31.83 3.96
CA GLU A 348 -18.79 32.56 2.70
C GLU A 348 -18.18 31.76 1.54
N TRP A 349 -18.94 31.61 0.44
CA TRP A 349 -18.48 30.93 -0.77
C TRP A 349 -18.17 31.98 -1.84
N LYS A 350 -16.89 32.24 -2.09
CA LYS A 350 -16.43 33.22 -3.10
C LYS A 350 -16.02 32.55 -4.42
N GLY A 351 -16.41 31.30 -4.65
CA GLY A 351 -16.03 30.51 -5.80
C GLY A 351 -14.62 29.90 -5.71
N LEU A 352 -14.24 29.17 -6.74
CA LEU A 352 -13.02 28.35 -6.77
C LEU A 352 -11.74 29.13 -7.11
N ASN A 353 -11.86 30.34 -7.63
CA ASN A 353 -10.73 31.11 -8.16
C ASN A 353 -10.09 32.07 -7.16
N ASN A 354 -10.57 32.13 -5.95
CA ASN A 354 -10.05 32.99 -4.91
C ASN A 354 -9.35 32.21 -3.81
N TYR A 355 -8.11 32.60 -3.50
CA TYR A 355 -7.44 32.13 -2.29
C TYR A 355 -8.18 32.70 -1.08
N ASN A 356 -8.95 31.88 -0.43
CA ASN A 356 -9.61 32.18 0.80
C ASN A 356 -9.49 31.00 1.76
N SER A 357 -9.00 31.27 2.94
CA SER A 357 -9.22 30.39 4.08
C SER A 357 -10.72 30.41 4.40
N LEU A 358 -11.43 29.31 4.14
CA LEU A 358 -12.82 29.20 4.56
C LEU A 358 -12.84 29.12 6.08
N ASP A 359 -13.42 30.13 6.70
CA ASP A 359 -13.64 30.12 8.16
C ASP A 359 -15.08 29.70 8.44
N PHE A 360 -15.22 28.47 8.91
CA PHE A 360 -16.53 27.92 9.23
C PHE A 360 -16.97 28.34 10.61
N VAL A 361 -18.19 28.84 10.69
CA VAL A 361 -18.88 29.21 11.93
C VAL A 361 -20.07 28.28 12.10
N GLN A 362 -20.29 27.78 13.32
CA GLN A 362 -21.47 26.97 13.61
C GLN A 362 -22.73 27.83 13.55
N VAL A 363 -23.73 27.34 12.84
CA VAL A 363 -25.05 27.98 12.78
C VAL A 363 -25.72 27.85 14.14
N PRO A 364 -26.25 28.91 14.74
CA PRO A 364 -26.98 28.83 16.00
C PRO A 364 -28.14 27.82 15.95
N ASN A 365 -28.40 27.14 17.08
CA ASN A 365 -29.43 26.11 17.25
C ASN A 365 -29.19 24.83 16.41
N SER A 366 -27.97 24.58 15.94
CA SER A 366 -27.65 23.43 15.09
C SER A 366 -26.89 22.31 15.78
N ASN A 367 -26.72 22.37 17.11
CA ASN A 367 -25.98 21.33 17.86
C ASN A 367 -26.58 19.95 17.66
N GLY A 368 -25.77 18.97 17.26
CA GLY A 368 -26.20 17.60 17.00
C GLY A 368 -25.86 17.16 15.58
N GLN A 369 -26.44 16.04 15.17
CA GLN A 369 -26.11 15.44 13.87
C GLN A 369 -27.02 15.99 12.77
N VAL A 370 -26.41 16.58 11.74
CA VAL A 370 -27.10 17.04 10.52
C VAL A 370 -26.93 15.99 9.43
N TRP A 371 -28.01 15.27 9.15
CA TRP A 371 -27.98 14.14 8.24
C TRP A 371 -28.12 14.53 6.75
N THR A 372 -28.95 15.53 6.49
CA THR A 372 -29.22 15.97 5.11
C THR A 372 -29.52 17.45 5.05
N LEU A 373 -29.14 18.04 3.93
CA LEU A 373 -29.49 19.43 3.57
C LEU A 373 -30.20 19.42 2.23
N ALA A 374 -31.28 20.19 2.11
CA ALA A 374 -32.03 20.32 0.87
C ALA A 374 -32.59 21.73 0.73
N ILE A 375 -32.79 22.18 -0.49
CA ILE A 375 -33.46 23.45 -0.79
C ILE A 375 -34.86 23.11 -1.33
N PHE A 376 -35.87 23.62 -0.65
CA PHE A 376 -37.25 23.56 -1.11
C PHE A 376 -37.83 24.98 -1.22
N GLY A 377 -38.28 25.31 -2.41
CA GLY A 377 -38.66 26.70 -2.72
C GLY A 377 -37.48 27.63 -2.53
N THR A 378 -37.59 28.56 -1.61
CA THR A 378 -36.52 29.50 -1.26
C THR A 378 -35.83 29.19 0.07
N GLU A 379 -36.20 28.07 0.73
CA GLU A 379 -35.74 27.75 2.07
C GLU A 379 -34.65 26.66 2.07
N LEU A 380 -33.60 26.85 2.87
CA LEU A 380 -32.66 25.77 3.23
C LEU A 380 -33.20 24.95 4.38
N ILE A 381 -33.43 23.68 4.12
CA ILE A 381 -33.99 22.73 5.07
C ILE A 381 -32.88 21.80 5.57
N CYS A 382 -32.88 21.57 6.87
CA CYS A 382 -31.92 20.74 7.58
C CYS A 382 -32.63 19.54 8.22
N GLY A 383 -32.31 18.35 7.77
CA GLY A 383 -32.69 17.11 8.42
C GLY A 383 -31.71 16.76 9.52
N HIS A 384 -32.17 16.80 10.73
CA HIS A 384 -31.35 16.75 11.96
C HIS A 384 -31.75 15.54 12.83
N ASN A 385 -30.84 15.11 13.73
CA ASN A 385 -31.17 14.03 14.66
C ASN A 385 -32.37 14.37 15.59
N GLU A 386 -32.56 15.67 15.94
CA GLU A 386 -33.62 16.13 16.84
C GLU A 386 -34.90 16.60 16.11
N GLY A 387 -34.97 16.47 14.78
CA GLY A 387 -36.13 16.91 14.02
C GLY A 387 -35.77 17.47 12.65
N THR A 388 -36.66 18.25 12.09
CA THR A 388 -36.42 18.98 10.86
C THR A 388 -36.43 20.47 11.13
N PHE A 389 -35.46 21.17 10.56
CA PHE A 389 -35.28 22.60 10.75
C PHE A 389 -35.22 23.32 9.43
N LYS A 390 -35.49 24.60 9.44
CA LYS A 390 -35.20 25.51 8.33
C LYS A 390 -34.24 26.62 8.79
N LEU A 391 -33.49 27.14 7.86
CA LEU A 391 -32.61 28.28 8.12
C LEU A 391 -33.40 29.58 7.99
N VAL A 392 -33.45 30.38 9.07
CA VAL A 392 -34.10 31.68 9.13
C VAL A 392 -33.12 32.67 9.78
N ASP A 393 -32.83 33.77 9.12
CA ASP A 393 -31.93 34.81 9.64
C ASP A 393 -30.61 34.29 10.21
N GLY A 394 -30.05 33.31 9.56
CA GLY A 394 -28.78 32.65 9.96
C GLY A 394 -28.88 31.72 11.17
N LYS A 395 -30.06 31.31 11.61
CA LYS A 395 -30.31 30.36 12.72
C LYS A 395 -31.18 29.23 12.26
N LEU A 396 -31.08 28.07 12.91
CA LEU A 396 -32.02 26.95 12.66
C LEU A 396 -33.27 27.12 13.50
N GLU A 397 -34.43 27.06 12.81
CA GLU A 397 -35.75 27.01 13.41
C GLU A 397 -36.42 25.65 13.16
N LYS A 398 -36.95 25.04 14.20
CA LYS A 398 -37.55 23.70 14.12
C LYS A 398 -38.94 23.77 13.48
N ILE A 399 -39.15 23.05 12.37
CA ILE A 399 -40.44 22.93 11.69
C ILE A 399 -41.10 21.58 11.94
N SER A 400 -40.36 20.55 12.40
CA SER A 400 -40.92 19.28 12.83
C SER A 400 -40.13 18.73 14.01
N LYS A 401 -40.84 18.13 14.99
CA LYS A 401 -40.23 17.45 16.15
C LYS A 401 -39.92 15.97 15.89
N ILE A 402 -40.27 15.44 14.71
CA ILE A 402 -40.02 14.03 14.37
C ILE A 402 -38.51 13.85 14.14
N THR A 403 -37.92 13.02 14.99
CA THR A 403 -36.47 12.82 15.05
C THR A 403 -35.90 12.06 13.86
N GLY A 404 -34.67 12.38 13.48
CA GLY A 404 -33.91 11.64 12.48
C GLY A 404 -34.28 11.95 11.04
N GLY A 405 -34.20 13.20 10.63
CA GLY A 405 -34.47 13.61 9.24
C GLY A 405 -33.38 13.15 8.27
N TRP A 406 -33.41 11.88 7.85
CA TRP A 406 -32.36 11.27 7.04
C TRP A 406 -32.38 11.60 5.56
N ILE A 407 -33.58 11.62 4.96
CA ILE A 407 -33.76 11.76 3.52
C ILE A 407 -35.06 12.48 3.19
N PHE A 408 -35.01 13.34 2.20
CA PHE A 408 -36.20 13.94 1.60
C PHE A 408 -36.43 13.43 0.18
N LYS A 409 -37.68 13.23 -0.18
CA LYS A 409 -38.09 12.86 -1.53
C LYS A 409 -39.33 13.65 -1.93
N PRO A 410 -39.20 14.63 -2.85
CA PRO A 410 -40.35 15.26 -3.49
C PRO A 410 -41.16 14.21 -4.27
N ILE A 411 -42.47 14.27 -4.16
CA ILE A 411 -43.38 13.46 -4.95
C ILE A 411 -43.61 14.15 -6.28
N PHE A 412 -43.18 13.52 -7.36
CA PHE A 412 -43.26 14.11 -8.71
C PHE A 412 -44.67 14.58 -9.05
N GLY A 413 -44.78 15.78 -9.62
CA GLY A 413 -46.08 16.37 -10.05
C GLY A 413 -46.97 16.88 -8.90
N THR A 414 -46.44 16.92 -7.64
CA THR A 414 -47.23 17.39 -6.48
C THR A 414 -46.42 18.41 -5.65
N LYS A 415 -47.10 19.05 -4.68
CA LYS A 415 -46.46 19.88 -3.65
C LYS A 415 -45.98 19.06 -2.45
N ASN A 416 -46.20 17.75 -2.43
CA ASN A 416 -45.87 16.91 -1.26
C ASN A 416 -44.38 16.47 -1.30
N ILE A 417 -43.77 16.45 -0.12
CA ILE A 417 -42.42 16.00 0.11
C ILE A 417 -42.43 14.97 1.23
N LEU A 418 -41.91 13.79 0.97
CA LEU A 418 -41.74 12.77 2.01
C LEU A 418 -40.40 12.91 2.69
N GLN A 419 -40.37 12.62 3.98
CA GLN A 419 -39.14 12.53 4.76
C GLN A 419 -39.07 11.22 5.52
N GLY A 420 -37.94 10.51 5.36
CA GLY A 420 -37.63 9.34 6.18
C GLY A 420 -37.03 9.76 7.51
N ASN A 421 -37.49 9.14 8.61
CA ASN A 421 -37.19 9.48 9.99
C ASN A 421 -36.77 8.24 10.79
N TYR A 422 -36.27 8.43 12.03
CA TYR A 422 -35.98 7.33 12.98
C TYR A 422 -37.22 6.51 13.30
N THR A 423 -38.37 7.13 13.34
CA THR A 423 -39.64 6.56 13.78
C THR A 423 -40.68 6.49 12.66
N GLY A 424 -40.26 6.39 11.41
CA GLY A 424 -41.13 6.20 10.27
C GLY A 424 -41.00 7.24 9.17
N LEU A 425 -42.14 7.54 8.54
CA LEU A 425 -42.24 8.43 7.38
C LEU A 425 -43.09 9.65 7.70
N SER A 426 -42.61 10.82 7.31
CA SER A 426 -43.32 12.09 7.48
C SER A 426 -43.63 12.73 6.11
N LYS A 427 -44.67 13.53 6.07
CA LYS A 427 -45.10 14.34 4.92
C LYS A 427 -44.95 15.83 5.25
N PHE A 428 -44.42 16.53 4.30
CA PHE A 428 -44.35 17.99 4.25
C PHE A 428 -45.08 18.46 2.99
N ILE A 429 -45.51 19.72 2.98
CA ILE A 429 -46.12 20.37 1.85
C ILE A 429 -45.32 21.64 1.55
N LEU A 430 -44.98 21.80 0.29
CA LEU A 430 -44.39 23.04 -0.23
C LEU A 430 -45.48 23.99 -0.66
N ASP A 431 -45.78 24.97 0.17
CA ASP A 431 -46.84 25.96 -0.07
C ASP A 431 -46.20 27.36 -0.04
N ASP A 432 -46.51 28.18 -1.04
CA ASP A 432 -45.94 29.51 -1.23
C ASP A 432 -44.41 29.54 -1.07
N MET A 433 -43.72 28.57 -1.70
CA MET A 433 -42.26 28.40 -1.65
C MET A 433 -41.72 28.11 -0.24
N GLN A 434 -42.57 27.82 0.73
CA GLN A 434 -42.22 27.46 2.12
C GLN A 434 -42.58 26.01 2.42
N LEU A 435 -41.64 25.32 3.12
CA LEU A 435 -41.89 23.96 3.54
C LEU A 435 -42.59 23.88 4.89
N ARG A 436 -43.75 23.27 4.95
CA ARG A 436 -44.55 23.08 6.17
C ARG A 436 -44.71 21.59 6.51
N PHE A 437 -44.52 21.24 7.77
CA PHE A 437 -44.83 19.90 8.28
C PHE A 437 -46.35 19.67 8.19
N ALA A 438 -46.74 18.56 7.59
CA ALA A 438 -48.16 18.19 7.47
C ALA A 438 -48.52 17.09 8.46
N GLN A 439 -47.83 15.96 8.41
CA GLN A 439 -48.13 14.82 9.30
C GLN A 439 -47.02 13.78 9.29
N GLN A 440 -47.09 12.85 10.25
CA GLN A 440 -46.34 11.58 10.24
C GLN A 440 -47.38 10.45 9.94
N PHE A 441 -46.95 9.50 9.09
CA PHE A 441 -47.80 8.34 8.78
C PHE A 441 -47.79 7.33 9.95
N SER A 442 -48.87 7.18 10.64
CA SER A 442 -49.00 6.30 11.83
C SER A 442 -48.85 4.81 11.52
N SER A 443 -49.07 4.42 10.27
CA SER A 443 -48.92 3.04 9.78
C SER A 443 -47.44 2.63 9.58
N ILE A 444 -46.52 3.60 9.44
CA ILE A 444 -45.10 3.36 9.23
C ILE A 444 -44.34 3.72 10.53
N LYS A 445 -43.96 2.70 11.27
CA LYS A 445 -43.26 2.87 12.57
C LYS A 445 -41.77 2.54 12.53
N GLU A 446 -41.35 1.78 11.53
CA GLU A 446 -39.97 1.37 11.35
C GLU A 446 -39.11 2.52 10.82
N PRO A 447 -37.81 2.55 11.12
CA PRO A 447 -36.90 3.57 10.60
C PRO A 447 -36.90 3.61 9.07
N VAL A 448 -36.94 4.82 8.50
CA VAL A 448 -36.90 5.02 7.05
C VAL A 448 -35.64 5.79 6.69
N ARG A 449 -34.64 5.05 6.33
CA ARG A 449 -33.33 5.57 5.87
C ARG A 449 -33.25 5.64 4.35
N PHE A 450 -33.94 4.75 3.67
CA PHE A 450 -34.01 4.66 2.21
C PHE A 450 -35.43 5.01 1.75
N LEU A 451 -35.50 5.79 0.68
CA LEU A 451 -36.77 6.25 0.15
C LEU A 451 -36.65 6.46 -1.37
N ALA A 452 -37.37 5.69 -2.13
CA ALA A 452 -37.38 5.77 -3.58
C ALA A 452 -38.82 5.72 -4.12
N GLN A 453 -39.14 6.60 -5.05
CA GLN A 453 -40.46 6.61 -5.71
C GLN A 453 -40.49 5.52 -6.79
N LYS A 454 -41.46 4.66 -6.76
CA LYS A 454 -41.71 3.64 -7.77
C LYS A 454 -42.65 4.15 -8.86
N ASP A 455 -43.77 4.72 -8.49
CA ASP A 455 -44.74 5.37 -9.35
C ASP A 455 -45.41 6.55 -8.62
N ASN A 456 -46.53 7.09 -9.12
CA ASN A 456 -47.13 8.29 -8.56
C ASN A 456 -47.59 8.16 -7.12
N HIS A 457 -47.95 6.96 -6.66
CA HIS A 457 -48.44 6.69 -5.31
C HIS A 457 -47.66 5.64 -4.54
N SER A 458 -46.83 4.86 -5.22
CA SER A 458 -46.09 3.78 -4.60
C SER A 458 -44.63 4.17 -4.33
N PHE A 459 -44.13 3.82 -3.14
CA PHE A 459 -42.80 4.13 -2.72
C PHE A 459 -42.13 2.90 -2.08
N TRP A 460 -40.85 2.73 -2.35
CA TRP A 460 -39.99 1.85 -1.59
C TRP A 460 -39.38 2.61 -0.44
N ILE A 461 -39.57 2.12 0.76
CA ILE A 461 -38.99 2.67 2.00
C ILE A 461 -38.23 1.57 2.75
N GLY A 462 -37.34 1.94 3.65
CA GLY A 462 -36.68 0.96 4.51
C GLY A 462 -35.41 1.44 5.17
N ASP A 463 -34.78 0.47 5.79
CA ASP A 463 -33.49 0.62 6.45
C ASP A 463 -32.56 -0.56 6.13
N TRP A 464 -31.49 -0.74 6.91
CA TRP A 464 -30.53 -1.85 6.72
C TRP A 464 -31.15 -3.24 6.95
N GLY A 465 -32.19 -3.32 7.75
CA GLY A 465 -32.84 -4.60 8.13
C GLY A 465 -33.92 -5.05 7.18
N GLN A 466 -34.58 -4.12 6.50
CA GLN A 466 -35.68 -4.44 5.59
C GLN A 466 -36.02 -3.28 4.66
N VAL A 467 -36.62 -3.63 3.53
CA VAL A 467 -37.31 -2.67 2.65
C VAL A 467 -38.78 -3.05 2.50
N GLN A 468 -39.62 -2.05 2.35
CA GLN A 468 -41.09 -2.19 2.25
C GLN A 468 -41.59 -1.38 1.04
N LEU A 469 -42.52 -1.94 0.31
CA LEU A 469 -43.30 -1.23 -0.67
C LEU A 469 -44.57 -0.70 0.00
N ILE A 470 -44.78 0.60 -0.08
CA ILE A 470 -45.94 1.27 0.43
C ILE A 470 -46.72 1.95 -0.69
N ASP A 471 -48.03 2.00 -0.55
CA ASP A 471 -48.90 2.82 -1.36
C ASP A 471 -49.46 3.96 -0.51
N LEU A 472 -49.49 5.14 -1.08
CA LEU A 472 -50.14 6.32 -0.54
C LEU A 472 -51.52 6.48 -1.20
N ASP A 473 -52.52 6.85 -0.43
CA ASP A 473 -53.84 7.16 -0.96
C ASP A 473 -53.77 8.39 -1.90
N PRO A 474 -54.77 8.61 -2.77
CA PRO A 474 -54.78 9.69 -3.74
C PRO A 474 -54.57 11.09 -3.14
N ASN A 475 -54.88 11.28 -1.87
CA ASN A 475 -54.75 12.55 -1.14
C ASN A 475 -53.44 12.60 -0.34
N PHE A 476 -52.61 11.55 -0.40
CA PHE A 476 -51.36 11.43 0.38
C PHE A 476 -51.59 11.58 1.89
N GLN A 477 -52.71 11.08 2.43
CA GLN A 477 -53.03 11.17 3.85
C GLN A 477 -52.76 9.85 4.58
N GLN A 478 -52.84 8.74 3.90
CA GLN A 478 -52.65 7.40 4.47
C GLN A 478 -51.56 6.64 3.68
N ALA A 479 -50.83 5.80 4.39
CA ALA A 479 -49.84 4.90 3.80
C ALA A 479 -50.22 3.46 4.16
N GLN A 480 -50.20 2.57 3.18
CA GLN A 480 -50.45 1.15 3.37
C GLN A 480 -49.24 0.34 2.90
N ILE A 481 -48.78 -0.60 3.74
CA ILE A 481 -47.70 -1.51 3.38
C ILE A 481 -48.27 -2.60 2.47
N GLN A 482 -47.76 -2.69 1.24
CA GLN A 482 -48.14 -3.69 0.23
C GLN A 482 -47.25 -4.91 0.25
N PHE A 483 -45.96 -4.73 0.59
CA PHE A 483 -44.99 -5.79 0.61
C PHE A 483 -43.86 -5.48 1.59
N THR A 484 -43.26 -6.52 2.18
CA THR A 484 -42.05 -6.40 2.99
C THR A 484 -40.99 -7.44 2.58
N SER A 485 -39.75 -7.04 2.47
CA SER A 485 -38.64 -7.94 2.14
C SER A 485 -38.46 -9.10 3.12
N LYS A 486 -38.98 -8.98 4.36
CA LYS A 486 -38.99 -10.09 5.34
C LYS A 486 -39.81 -11.30 4.90
N GLN A 487 -40.77 -11.11 4.01
CA GLN A 487 -41.61 -12.19 3.43
C GLN A 487 -40.93 -12.90 2.26
N ASP A 488 -39.85 -12.34 1.72
CA ASP A 488 -39.12 -12.91 0.60
C ASP A 488 -37.93 -13.76 1.10
N SER A 489 -37.84 -15.00 0.62
CA SER A 489 -36.85 -15.98 1.10
C SER A 489 -35.41 -15.61 0.79
N LEU A 490 -35.19 -14.82 -0.27
CA LEU A 490 -33.86 -14.34 -0.68
C LEU A 490 -33.52 -13.03 0.02
N ALA A 491 -34.40 -12.05 -0.02
CA ALA A 491 -34.19 -10.71 0.49
C ALA A 491 -34.18 -10.65 2.04
N SER A 492 -34.93 -11.51 2.73
CA SER A 492 -34.97 -11.57 4.19
C SER A 492 -33.64 -11.92 4.85
N LYS A 493 -32.73 -12.54 4.10
CA LYS A 493 -31.37 -12.94 4.54
C LYS A 493 -30.31 -11.89 4.21
N ARG A 494 -30.69 -10.73 3.65
CA ARG A 494 -29.75 -9.72 3.15
C ARG A 494 -29.87 -8.45 3.96
N ARG A 495 -28.69 -7.80 4.09
CA ARG A 495 -28.61 -6.45 4.65
C ARG A 495 -28.67 -5.46 3.49
N PHE A 496 -29.70 -4.62 3.49
CA PHE A 496 -29.85 -3.56 2.50
C PHE A 496 -28.90 -2.39 2.83
N THR A 497 -28.33 -1.77 1.81
CA THR A 497 -27.47 -0.60 1.95
C THR A 497 -28.03 0.63 1.24
N GLY A 498 -29.00 0.46 0.36
CA GLY A 498 -29.66 1.56 -0.32
C GLY A 498 -30.67 1.11 -1.37
N ILE A 499 -31.49 2.06 -1.83
CA ILE A 499 -32.40 1.90 -2.96
C ILE A 499 -32.05 3.00 -3.95
N TYR A 500 -31.74 2.63 -5.20
CA TYR A 500 -31.24 3.57 -6.21
C TYR A 500 -32.00 3.40 -7.52
N THR A 501 -32.08 4.48 -8.28
CA THR A 501 -32.56 4.45 -9.66
C THR A 501 -31.37 4.52 -10.60
N LEU A 502 -31.16 3.47 -11.38
CA LEU A 502 -30.14 3.40 -12.43
C LEU A 502 -30.87 3.30 -13.78
N GLU A 503 -30.61 4.23 -14.69
CA GLU A 503 -31.25 4.27 -16.02
C GLU A 503 -32.78 4.01 -15.95
N ASN A 504 -33.49 4.67 -15.04
CA ASN A 504 -34.92 4.51 -14.75
C ASN A 504 -35.34 3.17 -14.09
N ASN A 505 -34.40 2.26 -13.79
CA ASN A 505 -34.70 1.00 -13.11
C ASN A 505 -34.38 1.13 -11.61
N LEU A 506 -35.30 0.71 -10.77
CA LEU A 506 -35.08 0.62 -9.33
C LEU A 506 -34.23 -0.61 -9.02
N VAL A 507 -33.11 -0.40 -8.32
CA VAL A 507 -32.21 -1.43 -7.82
C VAL A 507 -32.00 -1.29 -6.33
N PHE A 508 -31.83 -2.42 -5.67
CA PHE A 508 -31.65 -2.51 -4.23
C PHE A 508 -30.23 -2.99 -3.92
N ALA A 509 -29.43 -2.12 -3.38
CA ALA A 509 -28.07 -2.47 -2.96
C ALA A 509 -28.13 -3.30 -1.69
N THR A 510 -27.35 -4.39 -1.65
CA THR A 510 -27.21 -5.27 -0.49
C THR A 510 -25.75 -5.60 -0.21
N ASP A 511 -25.51 -6.28 0.90
CA ASP A 511 -24.19 -6.80 1.28
C ASP A 511 -23.59 -7.83 0.29
N SER A 512 -24.40 -8.35 -0.63
CA SER A 512 -23.99 -9.39 -1.59
C SER A 512 -24.17 -9.01 -3.06
N GLY A 513 -24.56 -7.76 -3.32
CA GLY A 513 -24.76 -7.22 -4.66
C GLY A 513 -26.11 -6.54 -4.84
N PHE A 514 -26.36 -6.06 -6.05
CA PHE A 514 -27.62 -5.42 -6.40
C PHE A 514 -28.69 -6.45 -6.68
N MET A 515 -29.89 -6.16 -6.17
CA MET A 515 -31.12 -6.92 -6.40
C MET A 515 -32.11 -6.06 -7.14
N GLN A 516 -33.06 -6.70 -7.82
CA GLN A 516 -34.22 -6.11 -8.45
C GLN A 516 -35.50 -6.79 -7.95
N PHE A 517 -36.58 -6.08 -7.96
CA PHE A 517 -37.87 -6.58 -7.54
C PHE A 517 -38.80 -6.81 -8.76
N ASP A 518 -39.26 -8.03 -8.90
CA ASP A 518 -40.28 -8.36 -9.92
C ASP A 518 -41.65 -8.03 -9.38
N ASN A 519 -42.33 -7.10 -10.03
CA ASN A 519 -43.65 -6.61 -9.65
C ASN A 519 -44.78 -7.63 -9.91
N ILE A 520 -44.60 -8.58 -10.83
CA ILE A 520 -45.60 -9.59 -11.20
C ILE A 520 -45.54 -10.72 -10.17
N VAL A 521 -44.37 -11.30 -9.96
CA VAL A 521 -44.20 -12.44 -9.05
C VAL A 521 -44.05 -11.98 -7.59
N LYS A 522 -43.91 -10.67 -7.35
CA LYS A 522 -43.64 -10.04 -6.03
C LYS A 522 -42.45 -10.67 -5.29
N ARG A 523 -41.35 -10.84 -5.98
CA ARG A 523 -40.12 -11.43 -5.44
C ARG A 523 -38.86 -10.65 -5.82
N PHE A 524 -37.85 -10.75 -4.94
CA PHE A 524 -36.55 -10.27 -5.23
C PHE A 524 -35.72 -11.29 -6.01
N SER A 525 -34.89 -10.80 -6.93
CA SER A 525 -33.87 -11.57 -7.64
C SER A 525 -32.60 -10.77 -7.73
N TYR A 526 -31.46 -11.45 -7.91
CA TYR A 526 -30.20 -10.74 -8.18
C TYR A 526 -30.23 -10.08 -9.55
N ALA A 527 -29.79 -8.84 -9.64
CA ALA A 527 -29.56 -8.14 -10.90
C ALA A 527 -28.24 -8.66 -11.52
N SER A 528 -28.29 -9.90 -12.04
CA SER A 528 -27.10 -10.67 -12.42
C SER A 528 -26.25 -9.98 -13.50
N GLU A 529 -26.89 -9.38 -14.52
CA GLU A 529 -26.20 -8.64 -15.58
C GLU A 529 -25.47 -7.44 -15.02
N LEU A 530 -26.14 -6.61 -14.21
CA LEU A 530 -25.55 -5.46 -13.55
C LEU A 530 -24.38 -5.87 -12.62
N ASN A 531 -24.60 -6.89 -11.79
CA ASN A 531 -23.58 -7.37 -10.85
C ASN A 531 -22.33 -7.91 -11.57
N ASN A 532 -22.51 -8.63 -12.66
CA ASN A 532 -21.41 -9.14 -13.47
C ASN A 532 -20.66 -7.98 -14.17
N ALA A 533 -21.39 -7.01 -14.72
CA ALA A 533 -20.79 -5.84 -15.37
C ALA A 533 -20.05 -4.93 -14.38
N LEU A 534 -20.56 -4.76 -13.15
CA LEU A 534 -19.89 -3.99 -12.10
C LEU A 534 -18.67 -4.70 -11.49
N GLY A 535 -18.59 -6.01 -11.59
CA GLY A 535 -17.48 -6.81 -11.07
C GLY A 535 -17.24 -6.57 -9.58
N SER A 536 -16.09 -6.02 -9.20
CA SER A 536 -15.74 -5.74 -7.80
C SER A 536 -16.61 -4.65 -7.15
N TYR A 537 -17.34 -3.84 -7.94
CA TYR A 537 -18.21 -2.76 -7.45
C TYR A 537 -19.67 -3.18 -7.22
N LYS A 538 -20.01 -4.45 -7.44
CA LYS A 538 -21.36 -4.98 -7.16
C LYS A 538 -21.80 -4.82 -5.69
N ASN A 539 -20.86 -4.72 -4.77
CA ASN A 539 -21.14 -4.55 -3.33
C ASN A 539 -21.04 -3.07 -2.89
N SER A 540 -21.34 -2.12 -3.81
CA SER A 540 -21.37 -0.71 -3.46
C SER A 540 -22.49 -0.41 -2.48
N ASN A 541 -22.15 0.24 -1.37
CA ASN A 541 -23.09 0.62 -0.34
C ASN A 541 -23.76 1.97 -0.61
N LYS A 542 -23.15 2.80 -1.46
CA LYS A 542 -23.69 4.10 -1.87
C LYS A 542 -23.55 4.30 -3.37
N VAL A 543 -24.62 4.77 -3.99
CA VAL A 543 -24.63 5.21 -5.39
C VAL A 543 -25.13 6.66 -5.43
N ILE A 544 -24.36 7.55 -6.06
CA ILE A 544 -24.67 8.96 -6.18
C ILE A 544 -24.77 9.31 -7.67
N PRO A 545 -25.93 9.81 -8.16
CA PRO A 545 -26.06 10.19 -9.55
C PRO A 545 -25.21 11.44 -9.88
N ILE A 546 -24.56 11.42 -11.03
CA ILE A 546 -23.88 12.58 -11.63
C ILE A 546 -24.84 13.18 -12.66
N ASN A 547 -25.40 12.34 -13.50
CA ASN A 547 -26.44 12.64 -14.47
C ASN A 547 -27.28 11.37 -14.75
N THR A 548 -28.10 11.36 -15.79
CA THR A 548 -28.97 10.23 -16.13
C THR A 548 -28.23 8.92 -16.40
N ASN A 549 -26.99 8.99 -16.92
CA ASN A 549 -26.23 7.82 -17.37
C ASN A 549 -24.90 7.65 -16.64
N SER A 550 -24.57 8.52 -15.68
CA SER A 550 -23.30 8.47 -14.95
C SER A 550 -23.54 8.52 -13.46
N TYR A 551 -22.83 7.68 -12.71
CA TYR A 551 -23.01 7.52 -11.28
C TYR A 551 -21.66 7.33 -10.58
N TRP A 552 -21.54 7.78 -9.32
CA TRP A 552 -20.51 7.36 -8.40
C TRP A 552 -20.96 6.10 -7.68
N PHE A 553 -20.20 5.02 -7.79
CA PHE A 553 -20.35 3.79 -7.02
C PHE A 553 -19.30 3.77 -5.93
N ILE A 554 -19.73 3.72 -4.68
CA ILE A 554 -18.86 3.84 -3.50
C ILE A 554 -18.96 2.59 -2.66
N GLN A 555 -17.84 2.03 -2.33
CA GLN A 555 -17.66 1.00 -1.31
C GLN A 555 -16.84 1.58 -0.17
N LYS A 556 -16.70 0.83 0.94
CA LYS A 556 -15.92 1.25 2.10
C LYS A 556 -14.50 1.74 1.74
N THR A 557 -13.83 1.06 0.81
CA THR A 557 -12.43 1.31 0.44
C THR A 557 -12.24 1.64 -1.04
N LYS A 558 -13.31 1.81 -1.82
CA LYS A 558 -13.23 1.99 -3.27
C LYS A 558 -14.30 2.93 -3.76
N ILE A 559 -13.92 3.81 -4.69
CA ILE A 559 -14.84 4.74 -5.37
C ILE A 559 -14.60 4.59 -6.86
N ALA A 560 -15.67 4.49 -7.63
CA ALA A 560 -15.59 4.51 -9.09
C ALA A 560 -16.67 5.41 -9.68
N LYS A 561 -16.32 6.08 -10.78
CA LYS A 561 -17.28 6.64 -11.69
C LYS A 561 -17.69 5.55 -12.69
N VAL A 562 -18.99 5.33 -12.83
CA VAL A 562 -19.56 4.36 -13.77
C VAL A 562 -20.44 5.09 -14.76
N ASP A 563 -20.09 4.99 -16.02
CA ASP A 563 -20.86 5.55 -17.14
C ASP A 563 -21.55 4.40 -17.89
N PHE A 564 -22.84 4.55 -18.13
CA PHE A 564 -23.66 3.65 -18.95
C PHE A 564 -23.69 4.18 -20.38
N ASP A 565 -23.29 3.39 -21.36
CA ASP A 565 -23.44 3.75 -22.76
C ASP A 565 -24.88 3.49 -23.28
N SER A 566 -25.18 3.94 -24.47
CA SER A 566 -26.48 3.75 -25.09
C SER A 566 -26.90 2.29 -25.33
N LYS A 567 -25.99 1.34 -25.11
CA LYS A 567 -26.20 -0.11 -25.21
C LYS A 567 -26.21 -0.80 -23.84
N GLY A 568 -26.18 -0.03 -22.75
CA GLY A 568 -26.13 -0.56 -21.38
C GLY A 568 -24.77 -1.13 -20.96
N LYS A 569 -23.70 -0.95 -21.77
CA LYS A 569 -22.36 -1.39 -21.40
C LYS A 569 -21.74 -0.38 -20.43
N LEU A 570 -21.11 -0.88 -19.37
CA LEU A 570 -20.48 -0.07 -18.33
C LEU A 570 -19.05 0.29 -18.68
N LYS A 571 -18.72 1.57 -18.51
CA LYS A 571 -17.35 2.04 -18.41
C LYS A 571 -17.08 2.42 -16.95
N ILE A 572 -16.19 1.70 -16.30
CA ILE A 572 -15.84 1.90 -14.88
C ILE A 572 -14.50 2.60 -14.78
N ASP A 573 -14.48 3.78 -14.19
CA ASP A 573 -13.26 4.51 -13.84
C ASP A 573 -13.10 4.51 -12.32
N SER A 574 -12.21 3.65 -11.83
CA SER A 574 -11.98 3.41 -10.40
C SER A 574 -10.87 4.28 -9.79
N ASN A 575 -10.26 5.15 -10.59
CA ASN A 575 -8.96 5.74 -10.24
C ASN A 575 -9.02 7.20 -9.86
N LEU A 576 -10.12 7.88 -10.23
CA LEU A 576 -10.27 9.32 -10.10
C LEU A 576 -10.16 9.82 -8.64
N LEU A 577 -10.68 9.05 -7.68
CA LEU A 577 -10.79 9.45 -6.28
C LEU A 577 -10.04 8.52 -5.32
N SER A 578 -9.02 7.81 -5.80
CA SER A 578 -8.24 6.89 -4.96
C SER A 578 -7.59 7.53 -3.70
N PRO A 579 -7.17 8.80 -3.70
CA PRO A 579 -6.67 9.44 -2.48
C PRO A 579 -7.72 9.65 -1.38
N LEU A 580 -9.00 9.49 -1.71
CA LEU A 580 -10.13 9.63 -0.78
C LEU A 580 -10.61 8.29 -0.21
N GLN A 581 -9.99 7.19 -0.60
CA GLN A 581 -10.32 5.87 -0.04
C GLN A 581 -10.14 5.88 1.49
N ASP A 582 -11.10 5.30 2.20
CA ASP A 582 -11.18 5.27 3.67
C ASP A 582 -11.30 6.65 4.37
N ARG A 583 -11.50 7.75 3.64
CA ARG A 583 -11.67 9.09 4.23
C ARG A 583 -13.11 9.61 4.20
N MET A 584 -14.03 8.90 3.57
CA MET A 584 -15.45 9.25 3.58
C MET A 584 -16.19 8.46 4.68
N MET A 585 -17.18 9.09 5.29
CA MET A 585 -18.00 8.42 6.31
C MET A 585 -18.91 7.39 5.66
N SER A 586 -18.69 6.11 5.98
CA SER A 586 -19.48 5.00 5.41
C SER A 586 -20.99 5.17 5.62
N ASN A 587 -21.77 4.98 4.56
CA ASN A 587 -23.21 5.16 4.42
C ASN A 587 -23.72 6.63 4.48
N TYR A 588 -22.81 7.59 4.62
CA TYR A 588 -23.10 9.03 4.55
C TYR A 588 -22.20 9.74 3.54
N GLU A 589 -21.69 8.99 2.58
CA GLU A 589 -20.86 9.53 1.53
C GLU A 589 -21.65 10.62 0.77
N ASN A 590 -21.03 11.78 0.65
CA ASN A 590 -21.63 12.93 -0.02
C ASN A 590 -20.68 13.47 -1.08
N ILE A 591 -21.17 13.57 -2.32
CA ILE A 591 -20.49 14.19 -3.46
C ILE A 591 -21.47 15.18 -4.07
N LEU A 592 -21.17 16.46 -3.89
CA LEU A 592 -22.00 17.57 -4.38
C LEU A 592 -21.37 18.20 -5.61
N PRO A 593 -22.02 18.28 -6.79
CA PRO A 593 -21.58 19.14 -7.87
C PRO A 593 -21.72 20.61 -7.44
N ILE A 594 -20.64 21.41 -7.58
CA ILE A 594 -20.64 22.82 -7.16
C ILE A 594 -20.53 23.80 -8.31
N GLU A 595 -19.75 23.47 -9.34
CA GLU A 595 -19.59 24.22 -10.59
C GLU A 595 -19.29 23.25 -11.72
N ASN A 596 -19.24 23.71 -12.97
CA ASN A 596 -18.88 22.85 -14.11
C ASN A 596 -17.58 22.09 -13.84
N HIS A 597 -17.65 20.77 -13.82
CA HIS A 597 -16.53 19.85 -13.58
C HIS A 597 -15.91 19.85 -12.17
N TYR A 598 -16.52 20.50 -11.17
CA TYR A 598 -16.06 20.47 -9.79
C TYR A 598 -17.08 19.80 -8.88
N TYR A 599 -16.57 19.04 -7.92
CA TYR A 599 -17.36 18.30 -6.93
C TYR A 599 -16.81 18.55 -5.54
N LEU A 600 -17.68 18.84 -4.59
CA LEU A 600 -17.35 18.85 -3.17
C LEU A 600 -17.63 17.47 -2.58
N ILE A 601 -16.67 16.92 -1.87
CA ILE A 601 -16.72 15.56 -1.33
C ILE A 601 -16.55 15.66 0.18
N GLY A 602 -17.55 15.22 0.94
CA GLY A 602 -17.51 15.18 2.41
C GLY A 602 -16.53 14.10 2.91
N LEU A 603 -15.72 14.43 3.90
CA LEU A 603 -14.74 13.57 4.52
C LEU A 603 -15.02 13.42 6.02
N ASP A 604 -14.36 12.46 6.66
CA ASP A 604 -14.41 12.22 8.10
C ASP A 604 -13.70 13.32 8.91
N ASP A 605 -12.78 14.05 8.26
CA ASP A 605 -11.97 15.12 8.83
C ASP A 605 -12.09 16.46 8.08
N GLY A 606 -13.22 16.71 7.41
CA GLY A 606 -13.44 17.91 6.61
C GLY A 606 -14.08 17.63 5.26
N PHE A 607 -13.53 18.20 4.17
CA PHE A 607 -13.99 17.93 2.81
C PHE A 607 -12.88 18.12 1.77
N ALA A 608 -13.09 17.56 0.58
CA ALA A 608 -12.23 17.78 -0.57
C ALA A 608 -13.02 18.39 -1.73
N ILE A 609 -12.34 19.15 -2.59
CA ILE A 609 -12.84 19.58 -3.89
C ILE A 609 -12.12 18.77 -4.97
N TYR A 610 -12.89 18.11 -5.80
CA TYR A 610 -12.40 17.35 -6.95
C TYR A 610 -12.68 18.12 -8.24
N ARG A 611 -11.64 18.30 -9.07
CA ARG A 611 -11.73 18.85 -10.41
C ARG A 611 -11.70 17.74 -11.46
N ASN A 612 -12.81 17.51 -12.14
CA ASN A 612 -12.87 16.61 -13.29
C ASN A 612 -12.41 17.35 -14.57
N SER A 613 -11.12 17.47 -14.76
CA SER A 613 -10.54 18.26 -15.87
C SER A 613 -10.59 17.57 -17.24
N GLY A 614 -10.87 16.27 -17.28
CA GLY A 614 -10.84 15.49 -18.53
C GLY A 614 -9.48 15.43 -19.24
N GLN A 615 -8.46 16.08 -18.69
CA GLN A 615 -7.10 16.12 -19.21
C GLN A 615 -6.20 15.29 -18.32
N ASP A 616 -5.99 14.05 -18.69
CA ASP A 616 -4.86 13.28 -18.18
C ASP A 616 -3.57 13.86 -18.76
N HIS A 617 -2.78 14.52 -17.92
CA HIS A 617 -1.42 14.86 -18.29
C HIS A 617 -0.69 13.54 -18.61
N LYS A 618 -0.21 13.43 -19.84
CA LYS A 618 0.58 12.27 -20.28
C LYS A 618 1.95 12.29 -19.62
N TYR A 619 2.00 11.98 -18.34
CA TYR A 619 3.26 11.62 -17.70
C TYR A 619 3.64 10.20 -18.14
N VAL A 620 4.89 10.03 -18.52
CA VAL A 620 5.43 8.70 -18.79
C VAL A 620 5.76 8.05 -17.46
N LEU A 621 5.22 6.86 -17.21
CA LEU A 621 5.57 6.07 -16.05
C LEU A 621 6.93 5.41 -16.29
N PRO A 622 7.97 5.70 -15.50
CA PRO A 622 9.27 5.07 -15.66
C PRO A 622 9.18 3.55 -15.46
N PRO A 623 9.94 2.74 -16.22
CA PRO A 623 9.99 1.31 -15.97
C PRO A 623 10.54 1.04 -14.57
N PRO A 624 10.02 0.01 -13.87
CA PRO A 624 10.52 -0.36 -12.56
C PRO A 624 11.98 -0.82 -12.64
N GLN A 625 12.77 -0.46 -11.62
CA GLN A 625 14.14 -0.90 -11.47
C GLN A 625 14.23 -1.88 -10.30
N ILE A 626 15.18 -2.82 -10.32
CA ILE A 626 15.47 -3.60 -9.13
C ILE A 626 16.13 -2.67 -8.11
N ALA A 627 15.45 -2.51 -6.98
CA ALA A 627 15.95 -1.76 -5.86
C ALA A 627 16.94 -2.58 -5.03
N GLN A 628 16.67 -3.88 -4.84
CA GLN A 628 17.48 -4.76 -4.03
C GLN A 628 17.23 -6.22 -4.37
N LEU A 629 18.28 -7.02 -4.33
CA LEU A 629 18.22 -8.48 -4.27
C LEU A 629 18.66 -8.93 -2.87
N THR A 630 17.87 -9.76 -2.23
CA THR A 630 18.17 -10.27 -0.89
C THR A 630 18.10 -11.80 -0.91
N ASN A 631 19.12 -12.44 -0.38
CA ASN A 631 19.08 -13.87 -0.08
C ASN A 631 18.17 -14.10 1.13
N LEU A 632 17.05 -14.80 0.94
CA LEU A 632 16.08 -15.06 2.01
C LEU A 632 16.61 -16.02 3.10
N THR A 633 17.64 -16.79 2.77
CA THR A 633 18.24 -17.75 3.71
C THR A 633 19.20 -17.05 4.67
N THR A 634 20.02 -16.13 4.19
CA THR A 634 21.03 -15.42 5.01
C THR A 634 20.56 -14.03 5.44
N GLY A 635 19.56 -13.44 4.77
CA GLY A 635 19.13 -12.05 4.96
C GLY A 635 20.07 -11.03 4.34
N GLU A 636 21.13 -11.45 3.64
CA GLU A 636 22.14 -10.56 3.06
C GLU A 636 21.70 -10.01 1.70
N THR A 637 22.14 -8.79 1.43
CA THR A 637 21.95 -8.15 0.11
C THR A 637 22.99 -8.67 -0.87
N ILE A 638 22.51 -9.15 -2.02
CA ILE A 638 23.37 -9.62 -3.10
C ILE A 638 23.76 -8.42 -3.97
N ILE A 639 25.07 -8.15 -4.06
CA ILE A 639 25.65 -7.10 -4.93
C ILE A 639 26.36 -7.80 -6.08
N PRO A 640 25.85 -7.72 -7.33
CA PRO A 640 26.49 -8.38 -8.46
C PRO A 640 27.77 -7.66 -8.89
N ASN A 641 28.82 -8.44 -9.14
CA ASN A 641 30.04 -8.01 -9.81
C ASN A 641 29.97 -8.49 -11.27
N GLY A 642 29.39 -7.69 -12.17
CA GLY A 642 29.20 -8.07 -13.59
C GLY A 642 27.90 -8.85 -13.82
N ASP A 643 27.95 -9.93 -14.64
CA ASP A 643 26.80 -10.82 -14.86
C ASP A 643 26.27 -11.37 -13.53
N LEU A 644 24.95 -11.28 -13.35
CA LEU A 644 24.32 -11.74 -12.09
C LEU A 644 24.32 -13.29 -12.04
N LYS A 645 25.43 -13.82 -11.53
CA LYS A 645 25.60 -15.27 -11.29
C LYS A 645 25.45 -15.56 -9.81
N LEU A 646 24.39 -16.26 -9.48
CA LEU A 646 24.05 -16.67 -8.12
C LEU A 646 24.55 -18.11 -7.90
N THR A 647 24.97 -18.38 -6.70
CA THR A 647 25.36 -19.74 -6.28
C THR A 647 24.11 -20.56 -5.95
N SER A 648 24.25 -21.87 -5.88
CA SER A 648 23.17 -22.78 -5.54
C SER A 648 22.58 -22.55 -4.12
N SER A 649 23.32 -21.91 -3.22
CA SER A 649 22.86 -21.52 -1.88
C SER A 649 22.07 -20.19 -1.87
N GLU A 650 22.09 -19.46 -2.97
CA GLU A 650 21.37 -18.19 -3.16
C GLU A 650 20.09 -18.37 -3.98
N ASN A 651 19.51 -19.55 -4.01
CA ASN A 651 18.32 -19.88 -4.80
C ASN A 651 16.99 -19.46 -4.13
N ASN A 652 17.05 -18.88 -2.93
CA ASN A 652 15.93 -18.27 -2.25
C ASN A 652 16.10 -16.74 -2.28
N LEU A 653 15.36 -16.05 -3.15
CA LEU A 653 15.58 -14.66 -3.47
C LEU A 653 14.36 -13.81 -3.16
N ARG A 654 14.57 -12.68 -2.53
CA ARG A 654 13.65 -11.55 -2.60
C ARG A 654 14.14 -10.56 -3.64
N VAL A 655 13.32 -10.30 -4.63
CA VAL A 655 13.54 -9.25 -5.62
C VAL A 655 12.67 -8.07 -5.24
N SER A 656 13.29 -6.98 -4.79
CA SER A 656 12.59 -5.72 -4.48
C SER A 656 12.73 -4.78 -5.67
N PHE A 657 11.65 -4.10 -6.04
CA PHE A 657 11.62 -3.20 -7.18
C PHE A 657 10.99 -1.85 -6.80
N SER A 658 11.32 -0.82 -7.54
CA SER A 658 10.82 0.53 -7.33
C SER A 658 10.69 1.26 -8.66
N SER A 659 9.85 2.27 -8.69
CA SER A 659 9.75 3.21 -9.81
C SER A 659 9.62 4.62 -9.23
N PRO A 660 10.50 5.57 -9.62
CA PRO A 660 10.49 6.93 -9.09
C PRO A 660 9.38 7.77 -9.73
N TYR A 661 8.16 7.37 -9.50
CA TYR A 661 6.94 8.04 -9.88
C TYR A 661 6.13 8.40 -8.63
N TYR A 662 5.82 9.66 -8.44
CA TYR A 662 5.27 10.19 -7.21
C TYR A 662 3.84 10.69 -7.42
N SER A 663 2.88 9.90 -6.98
CA SER A 663 1.46 10.26 -6.97
C SER A 663 0.83 9.95 -5.61
N SER A 664 -0.36 10.49 -5.39
CA SER A 664 -1.15 10.21 -4.18
C SER A 664 -1.59 8.75 -4.07
N SER A 665 -1.67 8.06 -5.20
CA SER A 665 -2.03 6.65 -5.26
C SER A 665 -0.79 5.77 -5.41
N PRO A 666 -0.72 4.62 -4.70
CA PRO A 666 0.39 3.69 -4.84
C PRO A 666 0.44 3.09 -6.24
N LEU A 667 1.65 2.78 -6.70
CA LEU A 667 1.84 2.01 -7.92
C LEU A 667 1.48 0.55 -7.68
N GLN A 668 0.96 -0.10 -8.71
CA GLN A 668 0.83 -1.55 -8.76
C GLN A 668 1.90 -2.13 -9.66
N TYR A 669 2.44 -3.26 -9.27
CA TYR A 669 3.49 -3.99 -9.96
C TYR A 669 2.98 -5.34 -10.44
N GLN A 670 3.51 -5.78 -11.56
CA GLN A 670 3.29 -7.10 -12.12
C GLN A 670 4.62 -7.66 -12.60
N TYR A 671 4.88 -8.92 -12.36
CA TYR A 671 6.12 -9.58 -12.71
C TYR A 671 5.87 -10.92 -13.42
N TYR A 672 6.86 -11.34 -14.20
CA TYR A 672 6.92 -12.63 -14.86
C TYR A 672 8.37 -13.13 -14.83
N LEU A 673 8.59 -14.33 -14.29
CA LEU A 673 9.91 -14.96 -14.27
C LEU A 673 9.96 -16.03 -15.37
N GLU A 674 10.64 -15.71 -16.47
CA GLU A 674 10.83 -16.64 -17.57
C GLU A 674 11.70 -17.83 -17.14
N GLY A 675 11.28 -19.03 -17.49
CA GLY A 675 11.90 -20.28 -17.01
C GLY A 675 11.33 -20.81 -15.69
N TYR A 676 10.36 -20.11 -15.07
CA TYR A 676 9.76 -20.50 -13.79
C TYR A 676 8.24 -20.28 -13.72
N SER A 677 7.74 -19.16 -14.24
CA SER A 677 6.33 -18.78 -14.19
C SER A 677 5.59 -19.13 -15.47
N ASP A 678 4.37 -19.66 -15.36
CA ASP A 678 3.53 -19.96 -16.56
C ASP A 678 2.84 -18.71 -17.11
N LYS A 679 2.57 -17.71 -16.27
CA LYS A 679 1.87 -16.47 -16.61
C LYS A 679 2.38 -15.31 -15.78
N TRP A 680 2.00 -14.11 -16.18
CA TRP A 680 2.19 -12.91 -15.37
C TRP A 680 1.45 -13.03 -14.02
N SER A 681 2.07 -12.52 -12.95
CA SER A 681 1.41 -12.40 -11.64
C SER A 681 0.16 -11.52 -11.73
N ASP A 682 -0.68 -11.55 -10.71
CA ASP A 682 -1.70 -10.52 -10.55
C ASP A 682 -1.04 -9.16 -10.21
N TRP A 683 -1.75 -8.06 -10.50
CA TRP A 683 -1.30 -6.74 -10.12
C TRP A 683 -1.37 -6.55 -8.60
N SER A 684 -0.28 -6.13 -7.99
CA SER A 684 -0.14 -5.94 -6.54
C SER A 684 0.58 -4.63 -6.21
N GLU A 685 0.21 -4.00 -5.10
CA GLU A 685 0.94 -2.85 -4.55
C GLU A 685 2.23 -3.25 -3.85
N THR A 686 2.43 -4.56 -3.63
CA THR A 686 3.66 -5.09 -3.05
C THR A 686 4.83 -4.90 -4.01
N ALA A 687 5.82 -4.13 -3.60
CA ALA A 687 6.98 -3.79 -4.42
C ALA A 687 8.14 -4.79 -4.28
N TYR A 688 7.85 -6.02 -3.95
CA TYR A 688 8.80 -7.12 -3.92
C TYR A 688 8.13 -8.44 -4.23
N GLN A 689 8.92 -9.42 -4.64
CA GLN A 689 8.51 -10.81 -4.80
C GLN A 689 9.56 -11.76 -4.23
N ASP A 690 9.08 -12.74 -3.50
CA ASP A 690 9.88 -13.83 -2.96
C ASP A 690 9.82 -15.02 -3.91
N PHE A 691 10.98 -15.47 -4.36
CA PHE A 691 11.16 -16.69 -5.12
C PHE A 691 11.91 -17.70 -4.23
N THR A 692 11.30 -18.82 -3.95
CA THR A 692 11.88 -19.84 -3.10
C THR A 692 12.24 -21.08 -3.91
N ASN A 693 13.40 -21.65 -3.62
CA ASN A 693 13.88 -22.88 -4.21
C ASN A 693 13.91 -22.84 -5.75
N LEU A 694 14.43 -21.75 -6.31
CA LEU A 694 14.62 -21.63 -7.75
C LEU A 694 15.53 -22.75 -8.25
N PRO A 695 15.19 -23.44 -9.36
CA PRO A 695 16.06 -24.43 -9.96
C PRO A 695 17.34 -23.80 -10.53
N TYR A 696 18.31 -24.64 -10.88
CA TYR A 696 19.53 -24.19 -11.56
C TYR A 696 19.22 -23.85 -13.00
N GLY A 697 19.78 -22.74 -13.51
CA GLY A 697 19.54 -22.32 -14.88
C GLY A 697 19.63 -20.82 -15.08
N HIS A 698 19.27 -20.40 -16.28
CA HIS A 698 19.16 -19.01 -16.67
C HIS A 698 17.71 -18.54 -16.53
N PHE A 699 17.51 -17.37 -15.92
CA PHE A 699 16.21 -16.77 -15.68
C PHE A 699 16.20 -15.33 -16.15
N GLU A 700 15.03 -14.90 -16.66
CA GLU A 700 14.74 -13.50 -16.95
C GLU A 700 13.52 -13.05 -16.14
N ILE A 701 13.72 -12.11 -15.23
CA ILE A 701 12.61 -11.45 -14.56
C ILE A 701 12.18 -10.24 -15.38
N LYS A 702 10.91 -10.23 -15.76
CA LYS A 702 10.24 -9.13 -16.46
C LYS A 702 9.30 -8.45 -15.48
N ILE A 703 9.43 -7.14 -15.31
CA ILE A 703 8.67 -6.35 -14.36
C ILE A 703 8.06 -5.16 -15.06
N ARG A 704 6.83 -4.84 -14.75
CA ARG A 704 6.17 -3.62 -15.18
C ARG A 704 5.35 -3.01 -14.04
N ALA A 705 5.16 -1.72 -14.08
CA ALA A 705 4.32 -0.99 -13.13
C ALA A 705 3.10 -0.42 -13.85
N ARG A 706 2.06 -0.15 -13.09
CA ARG A 706 0.95 0.69 -13.54
C ARG A 706 0.50 1.63 -12.44
N THR A 707 -0.01 2.77 -12.86
CA THR A 707 -0.79 3.63 -11.99
C THR A 707 -2.20 3.04 -11.84
N ASN A 708 -2.92 3.47 -10.84
CA ASN A 708 -4.34 3.13 -10.72
C ASN A 708 -5.20 3.80 -11.84
N THR A 709 -4.70 4.81 -12.55
CA THR A 709 -5.32 5.36 -13.77
C THR A 709 -5.12 4.47 -15.00
N GLY A 710 -4.44 3.32 -14.85
CA GLY A 710 -4.21 2.38 -15.94
C GLY A 710 -3.01 2.70 -16.83
N LEU A 711 -2.28 3.80 -16.55
CA LEU A 711 -1.02 4.09 -17.25
C LEU A 711 0.01 3.00 -16.88
N THR A 712 0.47 2.26 -17.88
CA THR A 712 1.42 1.16 -17.70
C THR A 712 2.81 1.57 -18.18
N SER A 713 3.84 1.20 -17.44
CA SER A 713 5.24 1.40 -17.84
C SER A 713 5.67 0.43 -18.95
N GLU A 714 6.80 0.74 -19.56
CA GLU A 714 7.55 -0.25 -20.31
C GLU A 714 8.00 -1.39 -19.40
N ILE A 715 8.31 -2.55 -20.02
CA ILE A 715 8.77 -3.73 -19.30
C ILE A 715 10.28 -3.59 -19.06
N GLN A 716 10.69 -3.72 -17.82
CA GLN A 716 12.08 -3.90 -17.45
C GLN A 716 12.40 -5.39 -17.39
N THR A 717 13.47 -5.81 -18.06
CA THR A 717 13.96 -7.19 -18.06
C THR A 717 15.33 -7.24 -17.42
N ILE A 718 15.55 -8.21 -16.55
CA ILE A 718 16.85 -8.46 -15.90
C ILE A 718 17.09 -9.96 -15.91
N SER A 719 18.27 -10.36 -16.39
CA SER A 719 18.69 -11.75 -16.50
C SER A 719 19.62 -12.11 -15.33
N PHE A 720 19.44 -13.29 -14.79
CA PHE A 720 20.35 -13.87 -13.82
C PHE A 720 20.49 -15.39 -14.02
N THR A 721 21.58 -15.94 -13.50
CA THR A 721 21.86 -17.37 -13.64
C THR A 721 22.14 -17.98 -12.28
N ILE A 722 21.43 -19.05 -11.92
CA ILE A 722 21.73 -19.85 -10.75
C ILE A 722 22.64 -20.99 -11.18
N THR A 723 23.86 -20.99 -10.67
CA THR A 723 24.88 -21.95 -11.05
C THR A 723 24.64 -23.32 -10.43
N TYR A 724 24.96 -24.37 -11.17
CA TYR A 724 24.92 -25.72 -10.65
C TYR A 724 25.92 -25.87 -9.49
N PRO A 725 25.57 -26.58 -8.41
CA PRO A 725 26.56 -26.92 -7.41
C PRO A 725 27.68 -27.78 -8.01
N TRP A 726 28.88 -27.67 -7.45
CA TRP A 726 30.09 -28.33 -7.99
C TRP A 726 29.89 -29.81 -8.24
N TYR A 727 29.09 -30.50 -7.40
CA TYR A 727 28.82 -31.93 -7.52
C TYR A 727 27.89 -32.31 -8.68
N LEU A 728 27.19 -31.36 -9.30
CA LEU A 728 26.38 -31.52 -10.54
C LEU A 728 27.09 -31.02 -11.79
N SER A 729 28.32 -30.49 -11.64
CA SER A 729 29.11 -30.02 -12.75
C SER A 729 29.50 -31.17 -13.71
N TRP A 730 29.79 -30.82 -14.98
CA TRP A 730 30.17 -31.81 -15.98
C TRP A 730 31.39 -32.63 -15.60
N TRP A 731 32.36 -32.02 -14.92
CA TRP A 731 33.55 -32.72 -14.45
C TRP A 731 33.26 -33.65 -13.25
N ALA A 732 32.34 -33.25 -12.33
CA ALA A 732 31.88 -34.08 -11.26
C ALA A 732 31.14 -35.34 -11.80
N LYS A 733 30.32 -35.16 -12.85
CA LYS A 733 29.69 -36.31 -13.52
C LYS A 733 30.70 -37.25 -14.14
N ILE A 734 31.79 -36.72 -14.72
CA ILE A 734 32.90 -37.55 -15.21
C ILE A 734 33.55 -38.29 -14.02
N CYS A 735 33.80 -37.63 -12.89
CA CYS A 735 34.34 -38.28 -11.69
C CYS A 735 33.42 -39.38 -11.19
N TYR A 736 32.10 -39.19 -11.19
CA TYR A 736 31.14 -40.23 -10.82
C TYR A 736 31.19 -41.41 -11.78
N ILE A 737 31.26 -41.18 -13.09
CA ILE A 737 31.40 -42.22 -14.10
C ILE A 737 32.71 -42.97 -13.89
N LEU A 738 33.81 -42.23 -13.65
CA LEU A 738 35.10 -42.88 -13.34
C LEU A 738 35.08 -43.65 -12.03
N MET A 739 34.38 -43.14 -11.01
CA MET A 739 34.20 -43.84 -9.75
C MET A 739 33.39 -45.15 -9.93
N VAL A 740 32.28 -45.07 -10.67
CA VAL A 740 31.44 -46.22 -10.98
C VAL A 740 32.19 -47.24 -11.84
N THR A 741 32.89 -46.79 -12.89
CA THR A 741 33.71 -47.66 -13.73
C THR A 741 34.89 -48.28 -12.96
N GLY A 742 35.51 -47.48 -12.07
CA GLY A 742 36.52 -48.01 -11.14
C GLY A 742 35.97 -49.07 -10.16
N LEU A 743 34.78 -48.81 -9.64
CA LEU A 743 34.10 -49.78 -8.78
C LEU A 743 33.73 -51.07 -9.53
N ILE A 744 33.21 -50.91 -10.75
CA ILE A 744 32.93 -52.07 -11.64
C ILE A 744 34.21 -52.84 -11.93
N TYR A 745 35.32 -52.13 -12.25
CA TYR A 745 36.63 -52.76 -12.47
C TYR A 745 37.16 -53.46 -11.22
N LEU A 746 37.00 -52.86 -10.05
CA LEU A 746 37.37 -53.51 -8.78
C LEU A 746 36.52 -54.75 -8.51
N ILE A 747 35.19 -54.67 -8.73
CA ILE A 747 34.31 -55.86 -8.60
C ILE A 747 34.67 -56.92 -9.61
N TYR A 748 34.96 -56.49 -10.87
CA TYR A 748 35.38 -57.41 -11.89
C TYR A 748 36.72 -58.10 -11.52
N ASN A 749 37.72 -57.36 -11.07
CA ASN A 749 38.99 -57.91 -10.63
C ASN A 749 38.82 -58.77 -9.38
N PHE A 750 37.97 -58.39 -8.44
CA PHE A 750 37.66 -59.19 -7.26
C PHE A 750 36.97 -60.51 -7.67
N ASN A 751 36.05 -60.45 -8.61
CA ASN A 751 35.41 -61.65 -9.14
C ASN A 751 36.38 -62.54 -9.93
N LEU A 752 37.26 -61.96 -10.73
CA LEU A 752 38.34 -62.68 -11.43
C LEU A 752 39.29 -63.36 -10.44
N GLN A 753 39.64 -62.65 -9.36
CA GLN A 753 40.47 -63.26 -8.32
C GLN A 753 39.72 -64.36 -7.58
N ARG A 754 38.42 -64.18 -7.34
CA ARG A 754 37.54 -65.16 -6.72
C ARG A 754 37.31 -66.41 -7.62
N GLU A 755 37.18 -66.13 -8.95
CA GLU A 755 37.09 -67.20 -9.92
C GLU A 755 38.41 -68.00 -10.07
N ARG A 756 39.55 -67.32 -10.09
CA ARG A 756 40.86 -67.95 -10.05
C ARG A 756 41.09 -68.81 -8.82
N LYS A 757 40.64 -68.34 -7.64
CA LYS A 757 40.65 -69.10 -6.40
C LYS A 757 39.66 -70.23 -6.44
N ARG A 758 38.46 -70.08 -7.00
CA ARG A 758 37.48 -71.12 -7.17
C ARG A 758 37.93 -72.19 -8.16
N GLN A 759 38.55 -71.86 -9.26
CA GLN A 759 39.11 -72.79 -10.20
C GLN A 759 40.24 -73.57 -9.60
N PHE A 760 41.05 -72.91 -8.74
CA PHE A 760 42.09 -73.61 -8.01
C PHE A 760 41.52 -74.59 -6.93
N GLN A 761 40.44 -74.29 -6.27
CA GLN A 761 39.72 -75.13 -5.35
C GLN A 761 38.85 -76.20 -6.03
N ALA A 762 38.20 -75.80 -7.16
CA ALA A 762 37.40 -76.76 -7.93
C ALA A 762 38.25 -77.84 -8.54
N LYS A 763 39.50 -77.56 -8.98
CA LYS A 763 40.43 -78.54 -9.47
C LYS A 763 40.91 -79.48 -8.42
N ARG A 764 40.91 -79.07 -7.16
CA ARG A 764 41.18 -79.95 -6.00
C ARG A 764 39.94 -80.75 -5.61
N LYS A 765 38.74 -80.24 -5.65
CA LYS A 765 37.51 -81.00 -5.35
C LYS A 765 37.08 -81.93 -6.44
N TRP A 766 37.34 -81.61 -7.72
CA TRP A 766 37.01 -82.52 -8.82
C TRP A 766 37.77 -83.80 -8.79
N LEU A 767 38.91 -83.86 -8.11
CA LEU A 767 39.68 -85.08 -7.88
C LEU A 767 39.08 -85.91 -6.74
N GLU A 768 38.30 -85.33 -5.79
CA GLU A 768 37.70 -86.10 -4.67
C GLU A 768 36.23 -86.51 -4.97
N GLU A 769 35.48 -85.74 -5.81
CA GLU A 769 34.07 -86.04 -6.00
C GLU A 769 33.74 -87.03 -7.12
N LYS A 770 34.74 -87.55 -7.85
CA LYS A 770 34.55 -88.57 -8.87
C LYS A 770 34.29 -89.93 -8.28
N LYS A 771 34.27 -90.04 -6.98
CA LYS A 771 34.11 -91.31 -6.22
C LYS A 771 32.75 -91.48 -5.56
N VAL A 772 31.86 -90.47 -5.52
CA VAL A 772 30.65 -90.53 -4.70
C VAL A 772 29.33 -90.18 -5.43
N ALA A 773 29.37 -89.88 -6.71
CA ALA A 773 28.20 -89.39 -7.44
C ALA A 773 27.50 -90.48 -8.31
N LEU A 774 27.05 -91.50 -7.76
CA LEU A 774 26.25 -92.57 -8.45
C LEU A 774 25.03 -93.09 -7.67
N GLU A 775 24.69 -92.49 -6.58
CA GLU A 775 23.47 -92.84 -5.86
C GLU A 775 22.81 -91.61 -5.22
N ARG A 776 21.86 -91.01 -5.89
CA ARG A 776 20.68 -90.24 -5.36
C ARG A 776 20.21 -89.21 -6.33
N ASP A 777 19.62 -89.62 -7.33
CA ASP A 777 18.71 -88.75 -8.19
C ASP A 777 17.38 -89.51 -8.18
N ALA A 778 16.41 -88.97 -7.64
CA ALA A 778 15.00 -89.18 -7.94
C ALA A 778 14.01 -88.96 -6.80
N GLU A 779 14.05 -87.94 -5.97
CA GLU A 779 12.86 -87.73 -5.09
C GLU A 779 12.61 -86.35 -4.51
N GLN A 780 13.08 -85.26 -5.08
CA GLN A 780 12.78 -83.93 -4.45
C GLN A 780 12.44 -82.82 -5.37
N GLN A 781 11.72 -82.93 -6.44
CA GLN A 781 11.35 -81.80 -7.28
C GLN A 781 9.89 -81.29 -7.24
N GLU A 782 9.01 -81.79 -6.44
CA GLU A 782 7.60 -81.49 -6.53
C GLU A 782 6.98 -80.65 -5.39
N LYS A 783 7.71 -80.34 -4.32
CA LYS A 783 7.14 -79.63 -3.18
C LYS A 783 7.52 -78.20 -2.98
N GLU A 784 8.43 -77.63 -3.69
CA GLU A 784 8.90 -76.24 -3.42
C GLU A 784 8.22 -75.13 -4.22
N TRP A 785 7.47 -75.43 -5.26
CA TRP A 785 6.91 -74.32 -6.10
C TRP A 785 5.66 -73.62 -5.58
N ILE A 786 4.92 -74.28 -4.68
CA ILE A 786 3.65 -73.70 -4.17
C ILE A 786 3.89 -72.77 -2.96
N LYS A 787 5.00 -72.94 -2.24
CA LYS A 787 5.27 -72.14 -1.03
C LYS A 787 5.80 -70.73 -1.30
N LEU A 788 6.38 -70.48 -2.45
CA LEU A 788 7.03 -69.20 -2.78
C LEU A 788 6.05 -68.11 -3.22
N LYS A 789 4.91 -68.54 -3.78
CA LYS A 789 3.93 -67.53 -4.30
C LYS A 789 3.08 -66.86 -3.25
N ASN A 790 2.82 -67.48 -2.15
CA ASN A 790 2.05 -66.92 -1.02
C ASN A 790 2.89 -65.99 -0.12
N GLN A 791 4.19 -66.24 -0.05
CA GLN A 791 5.08 -65.37 0.75
C GLN A 791 5.34 -63.98 0.09
N GLN A 792 5.24 -63.85 -1.21
CA GLN A 792 5.46 -62.58 -1.91
C GLN A 792 4.31 -61.58 -1.72
N LEU A 793 3.08 -62.03 -1.59
CA LEU A 793 1.92 -61.14 -1.41
C LEU A 793 1.82 -60.60 0.03
N GLU A 794 2.16 -61.41 1.01
CA GLU A 794 2.17 -60.97 2.42
C GLU A 794 3.31 -59.99 2.71
N ALA A 795 4.46 -60.13 2.02
CA ALA A 795 5.58 -59.24 2.17
C ALA A 795 5.29 -57.85 1.64
N GLN A 796 4.53 -57.68 0.54
CA GLN A 796 4.16 -56.37 -0.04
C GLN A 796 3.17 -55.63 0.84
N LEU A 797 2.20 -56.30 1.45
CA LEU A 797 1.25 -55.70 2.39
C LEU A 797 1.93 -55.28 3.70
N SER A 798 2.87 -56.08 4.18
CA SER A 798 3.67 -55.77 5.35
C SER A 798 4.59 -54.57 5.14
N LEU A 799 5.13 -54.37 3.92
CA LEU A 799 6.00 -53.23 3.60
C LEU A 799 5.23 -51.92 3.61
N LYS A 800 4.03 -51.91 3.01
CA LYS A 800 3.17 -50.72 2.96
C LYS A 800 2.66 -50.31 4.32
N ASN A 801 2.32 -51.25 5.17
CA ASN A 801 1.92 -50.99 6.56
C ASN A 801 3.11 -50.51 7.42
N LYS A 802 4.33 -50.97 7.13
CA LYS A 802 5.54 -50.45 7.78
C LYS A 802 5.88 -49.03 7.37
N GLU A 803 5.65 -48.66 6.11
CA GLU A 803 5.85 -47.26 5.64
C GLU A 803 4.89 -46.30 6.33
N LEU A 804 3.62 -46.65 6.48
CA LEU A 804 2.62 -45.85 7.18
C LEU A 804 2.89 -45.79 8.69
N ALA A 805 3.33 -46.85 9.30
CA ALA A 805 3.72 -46.89 10.71
C ALA A 805 4.98 -46.03 10.96
N ASN A 806 5.95 -46.05 10.04
CA ASN A 806 7.13 -45.21 10.11
C ASN A 806 6.82 -43.74 9.93
N ALA A 807 5.84 -43.38 9.08
CA ALA A 807 5.35 -42.01 8.95
C ALA A 807 4.70 -41.52 10.26
N ALA A 808 3.92 -42.35 10.91
CA ALA A 808 3.33 -42.03 12.21
C ALA A 808 4.41 -41.97 13.32
N LEU A 809 5.42 -42.84 13.31
CA LEU A 809 6.52 -42.78 14.25
C LEU A 809 7.44 -41.58 14.07
N ASN A 810 7.59 -41.05 12.85
CA ASN A 810 8.29 -39.79 12.61
C ASN A 810 7.59 -38.61 13.27
N ILE A 811 6.28 -38.61 13.30
CA ILE A 811 5.49 -37.61 14.04
C ILE A 811 5.72 -37.74 15.55
N VAL A 812 5.81 -38.97 16.06
CA VAL A 812 6.16 -39.24 17.47
C VAL A 812 7.54 -38.71 17.80
N TYR A 813 8.53 -38.99 16.95
CA TYR A 813 9.93 -38.58 17.18
C TYR A 813 10.07 -37.06 17.17
N LYS A 814 9.37 -36.39 16.27
CA LYS A 814 9.31 -34.93 16.22
C LYS A 814 8.72 -34.35 17.52
N ASN A 815 7.63 -34.92 17.99
CA ASN A 815 6.96 -34.46 19.22
C ASN A 815 7.79 -34.78 20.48
N GLU A 816 8.46 -35.89 20.52
CA GLU A 816 9.34 -36.27 21.62
C GLU A 816 10.60 -35.39 21.67
N MET A 817 11.16 -35.05 20.52
CA MET A 817 12.28 -34.10 20.39
C MET A 817 11.87 -32.68 20.86
N LEU A 818 10.68 -32.20 20.52
CA LEU A 818 10.15 -30.90 20.97
C LEU A 818 9.92 -30.91 22.48
N ASN A 819 9.43 -31.99 23.05
CA ASN A 819 9.24 -32.13 24.49
C ASN A 819 10.59 -32.22 25.26
N ASN A 820 11.56 -32.92 24.72
CA ASN A 820 12.90 -32.98 25.29
C ASN A 820 13.60 -31.60 25.27
N LEU A 821 13.46 -30.86 24.18
CA LEU A 821 13.91 -29.46 24.08
C LEU A 821 13.24 -28.58 25.12
N HIS A 822 11.95 -28.78 25.36
CA HIS A 822 11.19 -28.03 26.35
C HIS A 822 11.67 -28.35 27.78
N ASP A 823 11.99 -29.60 28.07
CA ASP A 823 12.45 -30.03 29.38
C ASP A 823 13.94 -29.66 29.64
N GLU A 824 14.78 -29.68 28.62
CA GLU A 824 16.15 -29.20 28.70
C GLU A 824 16.22 -27.68 28.91
N LEU A 825 15.36 -26.92 28.22
CA LEU A 825 15.27 -25.47 28.39
C LEU A 825 14.88 -25.05 29.81
N LYS A 826 14.10 -25.85 30.52
CA LYS A 826 13.76 -25.63 31.94
C LYS A 826 14.96 -25.79 32.90
N GLN A 827 16.00 -26.46 32.44
CA GLN A 827 17.17 -26.77 33.28
C GLN A 827 18.37 -25.88 32.99
N LEU A 828 18.30 -25.04 31.91
CA LEU A 828 19.39 -24.14 31.56
C LEU A 828 19.53 -23.01 32.60
N LYS A 829 20.75 -22.77 32.96
CA LYS A 829 21.18 -21.65 33.82
C LYS A 829 22.09 -20.73 33.04
N ASP A 830 22.06 -19.44 33.35
CA ASP A 830 22.97 -18.48 32.76
C ASP A 830 24.43 -18.70 33.19
N ALA A 831 25.33 -17.92 32.60
CA ALA A 831 26.77 -18.01 32.90
C ALA A 831 27.12 -17.69 34.38
N GLU A 832 26.16 -17.21 35.17
CA GLU A 832 26.31 -16.89 36.61
C GLU A 832 25.56 -17.86 37.54
N GLY A 833 24.92 -18.93 36.97
CA GLY A 833 24.32 -20.02 37.73
C GLY A 833 22.85 -19.81 38.15
N ASN A 834 22.21 -18.74 37.74
CA ASN A 834 20.80 -18.44 38.04
C ASN A 834 19.86 -18.97 36.96
N LYS A 835 18.61 -19.24 37.31
CA LYS A 835 17.59 -19.65 36.31
C LYS A 835 17.22 -18.45 35.42
N LEU A 836 17.15 -18.70 34.12
CA LEU A 836 16.69 -17.73 33.12
C LEU A 836 15.38 -17.03 33.49
N SER A 837 15.25 -15.77 33.14
CA SER A 837 14.09 -14.93 33.51
C SER A 837 12.78 -15.45 32.90
N SER A 838 11.70 -15.24 33.64
CA SER A 838 10.33 -15.69 33.28
C SER A 838 9.86 -15.24 31.90
N ASP A 839 10.37 -14.11 31.40
CA ASP A 839 9.92 -13.52 30.13
C ASP A 839 10.67 -14.04 28.88
N GLU A 840 11.89 -14.45 29.06
CA GLU A 840 12.68 -15.11 27.99
C GLU A 840 12.20 -16.55 27.78
N LEU A 841 11.90 -17.26 28.85
CA LEU A 841 11.31 -18.59 28.81
C LEU A 841 9.91 -18.61 28.21
N LYS A 842 9.11 -17.57 28.41
CA LYS A 842 7.77 -17.44 27.79
C LYS A 842 7.83 -17.28 26.27
N LYS A 843 8.80 -16.53 25.75
CA LYS A 843 8.96 -16.36 24.30
C LYS A 843 9.36 -17.66 23.60
N ILE A 844 10.27 -18.40 24.22
CA ILE A 844 10.75 -19.68 23.66
C ILE A 844 9.66 -20.75 23.78
N ASN A 845 8.96 -20.80 24.91
CA ASN A 845 7.83 -21.73 25.08
C ASN A 845 6.71 -21.49 24.06
N LYS A 846 6.42 -20.22 23.71
CA LYS A 846 5.44 -19.90 22.67
C LYS A 846 5.88 -20.39 21.28
N LEU A 847 7.15 -20.33 20.95
CA LEU A 847 7.69 -20.85 19.68
C LEU A 847 7.63 -22.38 19.60
N ILE A 848 7.82 -23.06 20.73
CA ILE A 848 7.69 -24.51 20.83
C ILE A 848 6.21 -24.94 20.74
N GLU A 849 5.29 -24.17 21.35
CA GLU A 849 3.84 -24.40 21.23
C GLU A 849 3.33 -24.17 19.80
N ASP A 850 3.84 -23.17 19.09
CA ASP A 850 3.48 -22.89 17.69
C ASP A 850 4.03 -24.00 16.74
N ALA A 851 5.15 -24.63 17.07
CA ALA A 851 5.71 -25.76 16.33
C ALA A 851 4.96 -27.09 16.58
N HIS A 852 4.16 -27.14 17.63
CA HIS A 852 3.31 -28.29 18.00
C HIS A 852 1.97 -28.33 17.23
N ASN A 853 1.70 -27.41 16.32
CA ASN A 853 0.40 -27.31 15.66
C ASN A 853 0.21 -28.43 14.62
N ASP A 854 -0.55 -29.41 15.02
CA ASP A 854 -0.66 -30.81 14.55
C ASP A 854 -1.54 -31.01 13.29
N ASP A 855 -2.19 -29.94 12.80
CA ASP A 855 -3.25 -30.11 11.77
C ASP A 855 -2.70 -30.42 10.36
N ARG A 856 -1.49 -29.97 10.04
CA ARG A 856 -0.90 -30.12 8.71
C ARG A 856 -0.34 -31.52 8.48
N ASP A 857 0.36 -32.06 9.49
CA ASP A 857 0.96 -33.39 9.45
C ASP A 857 -0.13 -34.46 9.46
N TRP A 858 -1.23 -34.19 10.15
CA TRP A 858 -2.39 -35.07 10.15
C TRP A 858 -3.07 -35.16 8.78
N HIS A 859 -3.27 -34.08 8.07
CA HIS A 859 -3.92 -34.11 6.75
C HIS A 859 -3.14 -34.91 5.71
N ILE A 860 -1.81 -34.84 5.75
CA ILE A 860 -0.95 -35.65 4.87
C ILE A 860 -1.08 -37.13 5.21
N PHE A 861 -1.04 -37.46 6.48
CA PHE A 861 -1.23 -38.82 6.96
C PHE A 861 -2.62 -39.36 6.62
N GLU A 862 -3.67 -38.60 6.86
CA GLU A 862 -5.06 -38.96 6.57
C GLU A 862 -5.27 -39.31 5.09
N LYS A 863 -4.70 -38.48 4.20
CA LYS A 863 -4.78 -38.72 2.76
C LYS A 863 -4.08 -40.02 2.36
N SER A 864 -2.83 -40.19 2.76
CA SER A 864 -2.05 -41.38 2.44
C SER A 864 -2.64 -42.65 3.05
N PHE A 865 -3.22 -42.55 4.24
CA PHE A 865 -3.88 -43.65 4.91
C PHE A 865 -5.17 -44.10 4.19
N ASN A 866 -5.99 -43.12 3.74
CA ASN A 866 -7.19 -43.42 2.95
C ASN A 866 -6.88 -44.04 1.59
N GLU A 867 -5.82 -43.59 0.94
CA GLU A 867 -5.35 -44.18 -0.33
C GLU A 867 -4.87 -45.64 -0.18
N SER A 868 -4.29 -45.98 0.96
CA SER A 868 -3.76 -47.31 1.23
C SER A 868 -4.80 -48.27 1.84
N HIS A 869 -5.86 -47.76 2.43
CA HIS A 869 -6.88 -48.55 3.15
C HIS A 869 -8.31 -48.25 2.65
N GLU A 870 -8.53 -48.21 1.32
CA GLU A 870 -9.84 -48.11 0.65
C GLU A 870 -10.78 -47.04 1.23
N ASN A 871 -10.27 -45.84 1.46
CA ASN A 871 -11.06 -44.73 2.02
C ASN A 871 -11.64 -44.99 3.42
N PHE A 872 -10.87 -45.64 4.25
CA PHE A 872 -11.26 -46.09 5.59
C PHE A 872 -11.98 -45.04 6.42
N PHE A 873 -11.46 -43.81 6.48
CA PHE A 873 -12.10 -42.74 7.27
C PHE A 873 -13.46 -42.35 6.73
N LYS A 874 -13.62 -42.37 5.41
CA LYS A 874 -14.89 -42.06 4.77
C LYS A 874 -15.94 -43.13 5.05
N LYS A 875 -15.54 -44.39 4.98
CA LYS A 875 -16.41 -45.53 5.31
C LYS A 875 -16.80 -45.50 6.78
N LEU A 876 -15.82 -45.30 7.68
CA LEU A 876 -16.06 -45.30 9.12
C LEU A 876 -16.96 -44.12 9.57
N LYS A 877 -16.84 -42.96 8.96
CA LYS A 877 -17.64 -41.78 9.29
C LYS A 877 -19.09 -41.85 8.73
N GLN A 878 -19.30 -42.60 7.64
CA GLN A 878 -20.61 -42.87 7.10
C GLN A 878 -21.39 -43.84 8.00
N GLU A 879 -20.69 -44.84 8.59
CA GLU A 879 -21.32 -45.83 9.44
C GLU A 879 -21.51 -45.37 10.89
N PHE A 880 -20.60 -44.47 11.36
CA PHE A 880 -20.64 -43.89 12.70
C PHE A 880 -20.49 -42.37 12.68
N PRO A 881 -21.55 -41.63 12.39
CA PRO A 881 -21.53 -40.16 12.21
C PRO A 881 -21.05 -39.39 13.44
N ASP A 882 -21.17 -39.94 14.63
CA ASP A 882 -20.86 -39.31 15.92
C ASP A 882 -19.36 -39.37 16.28
N LEU A 883 -18.51 -39.89 15.40
CA LEU A 883 -17.07 -39.88 15.58
C LEU A 883 -16.48 -38.50 15.30
N VAL A 884 -15.83 -37.95 16.31
CA VAL A 884 -15.10 -36.68 16.21
C VAL A 884 -13.69 -36.93 15.65
N PRO A 885 -12.99 -35.88 15.11
CA PRO A 885 -11.67 -36.05 14.49
C PRO A 885 -10.65 -36.79 15.33
N ASN A 886 -10.66 -36.61 16.63
CA ASN A 886 -9.76 -37.30 17.56
C ASN A 886 -10.13 -38.78 17.74
N ASP A 887 -11.36 -39.18 17.51
CA ASP A 887 -11.77 -40.57 17.50
C ASP A 887 -11.28 -41.26 16.22
N LEU A 888 -11.32 -40.57 15.09
CA LEU A 888 -10.80 -41.07 13.80
C LEU A 888 -9.28 -41.24 13.83
N LYS A 889 -8.55 -40.29 14.44
CA LYS A 889 -7.11 -40.44 14.70
C LYS A 889 -6.83 -41.73 15.48
N LEU A 890 -7.54 -41.94 16.55
CA LEU A 890 -7.40 -43.16 17.38
C LEU A 890 -7.73 -44.43 16.60
N CYS A 891 -8.75 -44.43 15.73
CA CYS A 891 -9.09 -45.59 14.88
C CYS A 891 -7.97 -45.91 13.89
N ALA A 892 -7.35 -44.90 13.27
CA ALA A 892 -6.20 -45.15 12.37
C ALA A 892 -5.00 -45.77 13.07
N TYR A 893 -4.63 -45.25 14.24
CA TYR A 893 -3.50 -45.75 14.99
C TYR A 893 -3.73 -47.16 15.51
N LEU A 894 -4.94 -47.52 15.93
CA LEU A 894 -5.32 -48.85 16.32
C LEU A 894 -5.32 -49.82 15.13
N ARG A 895 -5.70 -49.39 13.92
CA ARG A 895 -5.65 -50.20 12.70
C ARG A 895 -4.20 -50.48 12.26
N LEU A 896 -3.27 -49.56 12.51
CA LEU A 896 -1.84 -49.72 12.30
C LEU A 896 -1.19 -50.57 13.42
N ASN A 897 -1.98 -51.11 14.34
CA ASN A 897 -1.56 -51.95 15.47
C ASN A 897 -0.54 -51.29 16.40
N MET A 898 -0.68 -49.94 16.58
CA MET A 898 0.18 -49.20 17.49
C MET A 898 -0.18 -49.40 18.94
N SER A 899 0.84 -49.50 19.81
CA SER A 899 0.67 -49.64 21.25
C SER A 899 0.03 -48.43 21.91
N SER A 900 -0.65 -48.64 23.05
CA SER A 900 -1.21 -47.52 23.84
C SER A 900 -0.16 -46.48 24.26
N LYS A 901 1.11 -46.85 24.35
CA LYS A 901 2.22 -45.94 24.68
C LYS A 901 2.57 -45.03 23.50
N GLU A 902 2.66 -45.58 22.29
CA GLU A 902 2.91 -44.83 21.05
C GLU A 902 1.72 -43.93 20.72
N ILE A 903 0.48 -44.41 20.87
CA ILE A 903 -0.73 -43.64 20.69
C ILE A 903 -0.82 -42.46 21.69
N ALA A 904 -0.37 -42.68 22.93
CA ALA A 904 -0.31 -41.65 23.95
C ALA A 904 0.61 -40.50 23.53
N SER A 905 1.78 -40.79 22.98
CA SER A 905 2.71 -39.83 22.42
C SER A 905 2.14 -39.09 21.22
N LEU A 906 1.45 -39.78 20.29
CA LEU A 906 0.82 -39.17 19.10
C LEU A 906 -0.36 -38.25 19.41
N LEU A 907 -1.10 -38.55 20.45
CA LEU A 907 -2.27 -37.77 20.85
C LEU A 907 -1.96 -36.78 21.99
N ASN A 908 -0.70 -36.72 22.42
CA ASN A 908 -0.22 -35.89 23.52
C ASN A 908 -1.06 -36.00 24.80
N ILE A 909 -1.33 -37.26 25.20
CA ILE A 909 -2.10 -37.59 26.39
C ILE A 909 -1.39 -38.69 27.17
N SER A 910 -1.76 -38.87 28.43
CA SER A 910 -1.21 -40.00 29.19
C SER A 910 -1.70 -41.36 28.65
N THR A 911 -0.94 -42.42 28.86
CA THR A 911 -1.35 -43.80 28.49
C THR A 911 -2.71 -44.15 29.11
N ARG A 912 -2.98 -43.72 30.32
CA ARG A 912 -4.29 -43.82 30.97
C ARG A 912 -5.38 -43.01 30.22
N GLY A 913 -5.02 -41.88 29.64
CA GLY A 913 -5.89 -41.09 28.77
C GLY A 913 -6.26 -41.81 27.47
N VAL A 914 -5.30 -42.59 26.88
CA VAL A 914 -5.58 -43.44 25.73
C VAL A 914 -6.57 -44.53 26.07
N GLU A 915 -6.40 -45.23 27.19
CA GLU A 915 -7.31 -46.29 27.61
C GLU A 915 -8.73 -45.79 27.86
N ILE A 916 -8.87 -44.61 28.46
CA ILE A 916 -10.19 -43.93 28.62
C ILE A 916 -10.81 -43.59 27.26
N ARG A 917 -10.00 -43.14 26.30
CA ARG A 917 -10.48 -42.84 24.96
C ARG A 917 -10.83 -44.11 24.17
N ARG A 918 -10.08 -45.17 24.32
CA ARG A 918 -10.39 -46.50 23.76
C ARG A 918 -11.72 -47.03 24.30
N TYR A 919 -11.95 -46.87 25.60
CA TYR A 919 -13.21 -47.27 26.21
C TYR A 919 -14.39 -46.44 25.67
N ARG A 920 -14.23 -45.11 25.53
CA ARG A 920 -15.26 -44.25 24.94
C ARG A 920 -15.50 -44.53 23.46
N LEU A 921 -14.43 -44.76 22.70
CA LEU A 921 -14.50 -45.14 21.31
C LEU A 921 -15.24 -46.44 21.12
N ARG A 922 -14.94 -47.45 21.95
CA ARG A 922 -15.67 -48.71 21.96
C ARG A 922 -17.15 -48.55 22.16
N LYS A 923 -17.55 -47.69 23.07
CA LYS A 923 -18.95 -47.35 23.32
C LYS A 923 -19.63 -46.65 22.11
N LYS A 924 -18.92 -45.76 21.46
CA LYS A 924 -19.41 -45.08 20.25
C LYS A 924 -19.56 -46.01 19.05
N LEU A 925 -18.67 -46.98 18.93
CA LEU A 925 -18.70 -47.99 17.86
C LEU A 925 -19.66 -49.16 18.19
N GLY A 926 -20.29 -49.17 19.33
CA GLY A 926 -21.23 -50.20 19.73
C GLY A 926 -20.61 -51.61 19.92
N ILE A 927 -19.31 -51.70 20.25
CA ILE A 927 -18.56 -52.96 20.30
C ILE A 927 -18.72 -53.61 21.68
N PRO A 928 -19.20 -54.89 21.76
CA PRO A 928 -19.29 -55.65 23.02
C PRO A 928 -17.93 -55.81 23.72
N THR A 929 -17.93 -56.10 25.02
CA THR A 929 -16.72 -56.15 25.84
C THR A 929 -15.80 -57.36 25.52
N ASP A 930 -16.30 -58.35 24.86
CA ASP A 930 -15.65 -59.60 24.46
C ASP A 930 -14.91 -59.50 23.11
N LYS A 931 -15.20 -58.50 22.28
CA LYS A 931 -14.48 -58.29 21.00
C LYS A 931 -13.32 -57.31 21.14
N ASN A 932 -12.18 -57.62 20.54
CA ASN A 932 -11.02 -56.77 20.52
C ASN A 932 -11.25 -55.56 19.60
N LEU A 933 -11.08 -54.33 20.11
CA LEU A 933 -11.29 -53.07 19.39
C LEU A 933 -10.35 -52.94 18.18
N SER A 934 -9.10 -53.38 18.29
CA SER A 934 -8.13 -53.31 17.19
C SER A 934 -8.47 -54.30 16.08
N GLU A 935 -8.88 -55.55 16.43
CA GLU A 935 -9.35 -56.51 15.45
C GLU A 935 -10.58 -56.07 14.69
N PHE A 936 -11.55 -55.49 15.39
CA PHE A 936 -12.75 -54.91 14.76
C PHE A 936 -12.41 -53.82 13.71
N LEU A 937 -11.40 -52.99 13.97
CA LEU A 937 -10.96 -51.96 13.05
C LEU A 937 -10.06 -52.47 11.91
N LEU A 938 -9.43 -53.63 12.08
CA LEU A 938 -8.64 -54.30 11.03
C LEU A 938 -9.54 -54.98 9.97
N GLU A 939 -10.68 -55.49 10.37
CA GLU A 939 -11.63 -56.19 9.49
C GLU A 939 -12.43 -55.21 8.59
N ARG A 940 -12.41 -53.94 8.86
CA ARG A 940 -13.13 -52.88 8.11
C ARG A 940 -12.19 -51.97 7.34
#